data_1b066d9a176cfca64e1645eb874b0da0
#
_entry.id   1b066d9a176cfca64e1645eb874b0da0
#
_cell.length_a   1.000
_cell.length_b   1.000
_cell.length_c   1.000
_cell.angle_alpha   90.00
_cell.angle_beta   90.00
_cell.angle_gamma   90.00
#
_symmetry.space_group_name_H-M   'P 1'
#
loop_
_entity.id
_entity.type
_entity.pdbx_description
1 polymer ?
#
loop_
_entity_poly.entity_id
_entity_poly.type
_entity_poly.pdbx_seq_one_letter_code
_entity_poly.pdbx_strand_id
1 'polypeptide(L)'
;MANKTTNYKLTKPLESEFYDVGVQNENMDKIDTQMKANADAVEALQKGQSGKADLVDGKVPAEQLPNMNYDPKGTAQNKVSEHNLDQTAHPYLLNQIGTCVEAAQNAQDAANAALDAVSGIVYTINVLPSQNGTLTYNGQAQSPSWNAYNPDALTLGGVTTGTNAGTYTATFTPKGRYKWADGTQTAKEVTWTINAATMTIPTQSNSLTYTGSAQSPTWNNYDSGKMTLGGTTSGTNAGSYNATFTPKTNYKWADGSTGAKTVAWSIAKAAGSLSLNKPSIKLTAAKTTDTITVTRAGDGKITATSSAPTVASVSVSGSVVTVTAKAKGSATITVSVGAGTNHTAPANKTCSVEVTLPTKVLNDNSWATIREVSSAGLGANYWAVGDVKSIVLNGTVRNYTFSNLTVNAFILGFNHNSAKEGANKIHFQIGKIGSTAVALCDSNYNNTGDGFRMNTSQTNSGGWNASHMRKTVLGNSNTPTSPLANSLMAALPADLRAVMQPVTKYTDNTANGGGNVQTYVTATTDYLFLLAEFEVFGTRSYANSYEQNYQAQYDYYKAGNSRVAYNHSAVSTAVWWWLRSPSYTTGLISSMSTRMAATTVTLPITVLVCGPALPPNPPQDDPASIPPPKGGGSGREPQIKIIMAA
;
A
#
# COMPACT_ATOMS: atom_id res chain seq x y z
N MET A 1 11.33 -14.87 30.65
CA MET A 1 11.97 -15.34 29.40
C MET A 1 10.85 -15.69 28.43
N ALA A 2 10.92 -15.18 27.21
CA ALA A 2 9.94 -15.49 26.19
C ALA A 2 9.96 -17.01 25.85
N ASN A 3 8.77 -17.58 25.68
CA ASN A 3 8.62 -18.97 25.27
C ASN A 3 9.04 -19.15 23.80
N LYS A 4 9.46 -20.36 23.42
CA LYS A 4 9.78 -20.71 22.04
C LYS A 4 8.69 -21.58 21.43
N THR A 5 8.52 -21.46 20.11
CA THR A 5 7.64 -22.36 19.36
C THR A 5 8.18 -23.80 19.37
N THR A 6 7.28 -24.75 19.20
CA THR A 6 7.61 -26.18 19.37
C THR A 6 8.57 -26.67 18.29
N ASN A 7 8.27 -26.44 17.02
CA ASN A 7 9.01 -27.06 15.92
C ASN A 7 10.31 -26.31 15.58
N TYR A 8 10.22 -25.02 15.32
CA TYR A 8 11.37 -24.20 14.89
C TYR A 8 11.95 -23.34 16.00
N LYS A 9 11.44 -23.48 17.25
CA LYS A 9 11.95 -22.75 18.43
C LYS A 9 11.94 -21.24 18.26
N LEU A 10 10.98 -20.70 17.51
CA LEU A 10 10.80 -19.26 17.35
C LEU A 10 10.48 -18.61 18.70
N THR A 11 11.04 -17.44 18.94
CA THR A 11 10.81 -16.70 20.20
C THR A 11 9.44 -16.06 20.16
N LYS A 12 8.63 -16.32 21.19
CA LYS A 12 7.32 -15.69 21.38
C LYS A 12 7.47 -14.50 22.34
N PRO A 13 6.81 -13.37 22.08
CA PRO A 13 6.73 -12.26 23.04
C PRO A 13 6.11 -12.70 24.36
N LEU A 14 6.39 -11.99 25.44
CA LEU A 14 5.75 -12.20 26.73
C LEU A 14 4.41 -11.46 26.76
N GLU A 15 3.42 -11.99 27.49
CA GLU A 15 2.09 -11.38 27.62
C GLU A 15 2.09 -9.99 28.26
N SER A 16 3.22 -9.58 28.86
CA SER A 16 3.42 -8.25 29.44
C SER A 16 3.93 -7.19 28.46
N GLU A 17 4.18 -7.54 27.22
CA GLU A 17 4.65 -6.61 26.20
C GLU A 17 3.49 -5.85 25.55
N PHE A 18 3.78 -4.64 25.03
CA PHE A 18 2.79 -3.63 24.65
C PHE A 18 1.90 -3.96 23.43
N TYR A 19 2.02 -5.14 22.84
CA TYR A 19 1.22 -5.61 21.70
C TYR A 19 0.35 -6.79 22.10
N ASP A 20 -0.69 -7.09 21.34
CA ASP A 20 -1.53 -8.27 21.57
C ASP A 20 -0.71 -9.57 21.40
N VAL A 21 -0.09 -9.95 22.49
CA VAL A 21 0.84 -11.07 22.61
C VAL A 21 0.14 -12.40 22.29
N GLY A 22 -1.16 -12.50 22.58
CA GLY A 22 -1.95 -13.71 22.29
C GLY A 22 -1.99 -13.99 20.80
N VAL A 23 -2.34 -13.00 20.01
CA VAL A 23 -2.41 -13.11 18.53
C VAL A 23 -1.02 -13.34 17.91
N GLN A 24 0.00 -12.69 18.41
CA GLN A 24 1.36 -12.88 17.92
C GLN A 24 1.90 -14.28 18.24
N ASN A 25 1.67 -14.77 19.46
CA ASN A 25 2.07 -16.13 19.82
C ASN A 25 1.34 -17.18 19.00
N GLU A 26 0.03 -17.00 18.73
CA GLU A 26 -0.74 -17.89 17.85
C GLU A 26 -0.19 -17.89 16.41
N ASN A 27 0.22 -16.73 15.90
CA ASN A 27 0.82 -16.63 14.58
C ASN A 27 2.19 -17.30 14.52
N MET A 28 3.00 -17.19 15.56
CA MET A 28 4.30 -17.86 15.66
C MET A 28 4.13 -19.39 15.69
N ASP A 29 3.14 -19.90 16.40
CA ASP A 29 2.84 -21.35 16.42
C ASP A 29 2.37 -21.85 15.05
N LYS A 30 1.56 -21.06 14.33
CA LYS A 30 1.13 -21.38 12.97
C LYS A 30 2.31 -21.42 12.00
N ILE A 31 3.24 -20.44 12.10
CA ILE A 31 4.47 -20.42 11.30
C ILE A 31 5.34 -21.64 11.59
N ASP A 32 5.57 -21.95 12.86
CA ASP A 32 6.38 -23.11 13.26
C ASP A 32 5.78 -24.43 12.75
N THR A 33 4.47 -24.57 12.83
CA THR A 33 3.74 -25.74 12.30
C THR A 33 3.87 -25.84 10.78
N GLN A 34 3.74 -24.73 10.05
CA GLN A 34 3.87 -24.74 8.60
C GLN A 34 5.30 -25.02 8.15
N MET A 35 6.29 -24.44 8.84
CA MET A 35 7.70 -24.71 8.56
C MET A 35 8.06 -26.18 8.83
N LYS A 36 7.51 -26.78 9.88
CA LYS A 36 7.69 -28.21 10.15
C LYS A 36 7.06 -29.07 9.04
N ALA A 37 5.85 -28.77 8.62
CA ALA A 37 5.18 -29.47 7.53
C ALA A 37 5.97 -29.37 6.22
N ASN A 38 6.55 -28.21 5.93
CA ASN A 38 7.39 -28.00 4.75
C ASN A 38 8.68 -28.84 4.83
N ALA A 39 9.31 -28.89 6.00
CA ALA A 39 10.52 -29.71 6.21
C ALA A 39 10.22 -31.20 6.05
N ASP A 40 9.11 -31.68 6.59
CA ASP A 40 8.67 -33.08 6.46
C ASP A 40 8.35 -33.42 4.99
N ALA A 41 7.74 -32.47 4.25
CA ALA A 41 7.50 -32.62 2.81
C ALA A 41 8.81 -32.69 2.00
N VAL A 42 9.81 -31.88 2.35
CA VAL A 42 11.14 -31.91 1.72
C VAL A 42 11.85 -33.23 2.04
N GLU A 43 11.78 -33.71 3.28
CA GLU A 43 12.35 -35.00 3.66
C GLU A 43 11.65 -36.16 2.92
N ALA A 44 10.33 -36.11 2.78
CA ALA A 44 9.57 -37.09 2.00
C ALA A 44 9.95 -37.06 0.51
N LEU A 45 10.16 -35.87 -0.06
CA LEU A 45 10.64 -35.71 -1.43
C LEU A 45 12.08 -36.26 -1.59
N GLN A 46 12.97 -36.00 -0.61
CA GLN A 46 14.32 -36.51 -0.62
C GLN A 46 14.35 -38.07 -0.50
N LYS A 47 13.50 -38.63 0.37
CA LYS A 47 13.33 -40.11 0.46
C LYS A 47 12.72 -40.68 -0.82
N GLY A 48 11.77 -39.96 -1.45
CA GLY A 48 11.22 -40.36 -2.74
C GLY A 48 12.27 -40.29 -3.87
N GLN A 49 13.25 -39.42 -3.76
CA GLN A 49 14.38 -39.35 -4.70
C GLN A 49 15.42 -40.43 -4.45
N SER A 50 15.71 -40.74 -3.20
CA SER A 50 16.66 -41.81 -2.85
C SER A 50 16.13 -43.23 -3.19
N GLY A 51 14.84 -43.38 -3.42
CA GLY A 51 14.24 -44.61 -3.91
C GLY A 51 14.09 -44.71 -5.43
N LYS A 52 14.55 -43.68 -6.17
CA LYS A 52 14.58 -43.72 -7.64
C LYS A 52 15.91 -44.26 -8.10
N ALA A 53 15.86 -45.07 -9.14
CA ALA A 53 17.07 -45.64 -9.73
C ALA A 53 17.96 -44.53 -10.32
N ASP A 54 19.24 -44.57 -10.00
CA ASP A 54 20.22 -43.65 -10.59
C ASP A 54 20.43 -43.99 -12.06
N LEU A 55 20.51 -42.95 -12.88
CA LEU A 55 20.75 -43.13 -14.30
C LEU A 55 22.25 -43.12 -14.58
N VAL A 56 22.74 -44.17 -15.25
CA VAL A 56 24.06 -44.22 -15.85
C VAL A 56 23.89 -44.20 -17.37
N ASP A 57 24.48 -43.21 -18.02
CA ASP A 57 24.32 -42.95 -19.48
C ASP A 57 22.86 -42.85 -19.94
N GLY A 58 22.00 -42.22 -19.07
CA GLY A 58 20.59 -42.06 -19.34
C GLY A 58 19.73 -43.30 -19.18
N LYS A 59 20.28 -44.36 -18.58
CA LYS A 59 19.57 -45.63 -18.30
C LYS A 59 19.66 -46.00 -16.85
N VAL A 60 18.65 -46.68 -16.33
CA VAL A 60 18.67 -47.22 -14.99
C VAL A 60 19.56 -48.46 -15.00
N PRO A 61 20.60 -48.58 -14.15
CA PRO A 61 21.40 -49.80 -14.04
C PRO A 61 20.55 -51.01 -13.72
N ALA A 62 20.90 -52.16 -14.29
CA ALA A 62 20.11 -53.39 -14.16
C ALA A 62 19.96 -53.86 -12.70
N GLU A 63 20.92 -53.57 -11.85
CA GLU A 63 20.90 -53.89 -10.42
C GLU A 63 19.94 -53.02 -9.58
N GLN A 64 19.50 -51.87 -10.12
CA GLN A 64 18.53 -50.98 -9.46
C GLN A 64 17.09 -51.21 -9.92
N LEU A 65 16.89 -52.11 -10.85
CA LEU A 65 15.54 -52.45 -11.33
C LEU A 65 14.90 -53.44 -10.36
N PRO A 66 13.66 -53.23 -9.93
CA PRO A 66 12.94 -54.25 -9.19
C PRO A 66 12.78 -55.48 -10.05
N ASN A 67 12.87 -56.65 -9.42
CA ASN A 67 12.74 -57.95 -10.10
C ASN A 67 11.28 -58.18 -10.55
N MET A 68 10.82 -57.37 -11.49
CA MET A 68 9.53 -57.52 -12.15
C MET A 68 9.78 -58.09 -13.55
N ASN A 69 8.87 -58.96 -14.02
CA ASN A 69 8.83 -59.44 -15.41
C ASN A 69 8.47 -58.29 -16.37
N TYR A 70 9.34 -57.31 -16.42
CA TYR A 70 9.17 -56.06 -17.16
C TYR A 70 10.37 -55.96 -18.12
N ASP A 71 10.03 -55.81 -19.37
CA ASP A 71 11.07 -55.61 -20.40
C ASP A 71 11.76 -54.27 -20.19
N PRO A 72 13.05 -54.19 -19.79
CA PRO A 72 13.77 -52.93 -19.65
C PRO A 72 13.73 -52.21 -20.99
N LYS A 73 13.49 -50.88 -20.91
CA LYS A 73 13.49 -50.00 -22.09
C LYS A 73 14.69 -50.33 -22.97
N GLY A 74 14.48 -50.92 -24.10
CA GLY A 74 15.48 -51.32 -25.06
C GLY A 74 15.78 -52.84 -25.12
N THR A 75 15.27 -53.68 -24.19
CA THR A 75 15.46 -55.12 -24.26
C THR A 75 14.76 -55.70 -25.50
N ALA A 76 13.56 -55.17 -25.80
CA ALA A 76 12.88 -55.52 -27.05
C ALA A 76 13.65 -55.04 -28.27
N GLN A 77 14.26 -53.85 -28.19
CA GLN A 77 15.06 -53.31 -29.29
C GLN A 77 16.39 -54.00 -29.41
N ASN A 78 16.99 -54.41 -28.29
CA ASN A 78 18.20 -55.24 -28.32
C ASN A 78 17.88 -56.66 -28.86
N LYS A 79 16.77 -57.27 -28.46
CA LYS A 79 16.35 -58.56 -29.02
C LYS A 79 15.97 -58.47 -30.49
N VAL A 80 15.37 -57.33 -30.93
CA VAL A 80 15.14 -57.08 -32.35
C VAL A 80 16.47 -56.90 -33.09
N SER A 81 17.43 -56.19 -32.46
CA SER A 81 18.77 -56.00 -33.04
C SER A 81 19.56 -57.32 -33.04
N GLU A 82 19.48 -58.12 -31.98
CA GLU A 82 20.06 -59.45 -31.91
C GLU A 82 19.40 -60.39 -32.93
N HIS A 83 18.05 -60.31 -33.06
CA HIS A 83 17.33 -61.07 -34.08
C HIS A 83 17.74 -60.67 -35.51
N ASN A 84 17.91 -59.35 -35.73
CA ASN A 84 18.35 -58.85 -37.03
C ASN A 84 19.84 -59.12 -37.34
N LEU A 85 20.66 -59.27 -36.26
CA LEU A 85 22.06 -59.65 -36.38
C LEU A 85 22.30 -61.17 -36.33
N ASP A 86 21.31 -61.91 -35.81
CA ASP A 86 21.34 -63.36 -35.73
C ASP A 86 21.07 -63.96 -37.12
N GLN A 87 22.12 -64.33 -37.78
CA GLN A 87 22.04 -65.04 -39.05
C GLN A 87 21.23 -66.35 -38.97
N THR A 88 20.85 -66.78 -37.76
CA THR A 88 20.00 -67.95 -37.55
C THR A 88 18.52 -67.60 -37.39
N ALA A 89 18.18 -66.32 -37.21
CA ALA A 89 16.77 -65.88 -37.02
C ALA A 89 15.90 -66.06 -38.28
N HIS A 90 16.55 -65.95 -39.45
CA HIS A 90 15.89 -66.28 -40.73
C HIS A 90 16.76 -67.19 -41.56
N PRO A 91 17.18 -68.33 -41.01
CA PRO A 91 18.22 -69.16 -41.62
C PRO A 91 17.76 -69.67 -42.98
N TYR A 92 16.48 -69.86 -43.19
CA TYR A 92 15.95 -70.36 -44.44
C TYR A 92 16.01 -69.34 -45.59
N LEU A 93 15.65 -68.05 -45.28
CA LEU A 93 15.67 -67.00 -46.28
C LEU A 93 17.09 -66.52 -46.60
N LEU A 94 17.91 -66.31 -45.55
CA LEU A 94 19.30 -65.88 -45.74
C LEU A 94 20.12 -66.98 -46.41
N ASN A 95 19.88 -68.26 -46.07
CA ASN A 95 20.55 -69.38 -46.69
C ASN A 95 20.07 -69.58 -48.16
N GLN A 96 18.79 -69.35 -48.45
CA GLN A 96 18.30 -69.39 -49.83
C GLN A 96 18.83 -68.23 -50.70
N ILE A 97 18.91 -67.03 -50.11
CA ILE A 97 19.51 -65.91 -50.83
C ILE A 97 21.02 -66.16 -51.00
N GLY A 98 21.69 -66.57 -49.94
CA GLY A 98 23.10 -66.93 -50.02
C GLY A 98 23.39 -68.03 -51.04
N THR A 99 22.65 -69.15 -50.96
CA THR A 99 22.81 -70.25 -51.92
C THR A 99 22.42 -69.89 -53.33
N CYS A 100 21.44 -68.99 -53.55
CA CYS A 100 21.12 -68.47 -54.90
C CYS A 100 22.21 -67.55 -55.43
N VAL A 101 22.75 -66.69 -54.55
CA VAL A 101 23.87 -65.81 -54.95
C VAL A 101 25.14 -66.60 -55.19
N GLU A 102 25.47 -67.55 -54.28
CA GLU A 102 26.62 -68.44 -54.47
C GLU A 102 26.44 -69.34 -55.70
N ALA A 103 25.23 -69.89 -55.92
CA ALA A 103 24.96 -70.67 -57.10
C ALA A 103 25.03 -69.83 -58.39
N ALA A 104 24.54 -68.60 -58.40
CA ALA A 104 24.66 -67.71 -59.51
C ALA A 104 26.14 -67.27 -59.75
N GLN A 105 26.85 -67.02 -58.65
CA GLN A 105 28.28 -66.69 -58.72
C GLN A 105 29.11 -67.93 -59.22
N ASN A 106 28.87 -69.09 -58.63
CA ASN A 106 29.52 -70.32 -59.04
C ASN A 106 29.21 -70.71 -60.47
N ALA A 107 27.97 -70.49 -60.91
CA ALA A 107 27.61 -70.66 -62.32
C ALA A 107 28.32 -69.65 -63.23
N GLN A 108 28.44 -68.43 -62.77
CA GLN A 108 29.18 -67.38 -63.48
C GLN A 108 30.69 -67.67 -63.53
N ASP A 109 31.25 -68.13 -62.41
CA ASP A 109 32.66 -68.44 -62.29
C ASP A 109 33.00 -69.72 -63.08
N ALA A 110 32.13 -70.72 -63.09
CA ALA A 110 32.24 -71.91 -63.95
C ALA A 110 32.11 -71.55 -65.42
N ALA A 111 31.20 -70.69 -65.78
CA ALA A 111 31.05 -70.16 -67.14
C ALA A 111 32.30 -69.37 -67.55
N ASN A 112 32.81 -68.55 -66.65
CA ASN A 112 34.04 -67.78 -66.92
C ASN A 112 35.27 -68.71 -67.06
N ALA A 113 35.40 -69.73 -66.22
CA ALA A 113 36.50 -70.72 -66.27
C ALA A 113 36.40 -71.57 -67.57
N ALA A 114 35.20 -71.95 -67.96
CA ALA A 114 35.00 -72.62 -69.28
C ALA A 114 35.36 -71.75 -70.45
N LEU A 115 35.09 -70.43 -70.32
CA LEU A 115 35.43 -69.44 -71.35
C LEU A 115 36.94 -69.13 -71.40
N ASP A 116 37.62 -69.22 -70.23
CA ASP A 116 39.05 -69.08 -70.12
C ASP A 116 39.85 -70.25 -70.74
N ALA A 117 39.24 -71.41 -70.71
CA ALA A 117 39.84 -72.62 -71.33
C ALA A 117 39.89 -72.56 -72.88
N VAL A 118 39.16 -71.65 -73.52
CA VAL A 118 39.17 -71.43 -75.00
C VAL A 118 40.03 -70.21 -75.26
N SER A 119 41.23 -70.45 -75.78
CA SER A 119 42.20 -69.41 -76.11
C SER A 119 41.62 -68.35 -77.08
N GLY A 120 41.51 -67.12 -76.65
CA GLY A 120 41.04 -65.96 -77.44
C GLY A 120 39.73 -65.31 -76.97
N ILE A 121 39.09 -65.80 -75.89
CA ILE A 121 37.85 -65.20 -75.41
C ILE A 121 38.13 -63.95 -74.67
N VAL A 122 37.42 -62.88 -75.01
CA VAL A 122 37.37 -61.58 -74.29
C VAL A 122 36.08 -61.46 -73.55
N TYR A 123 36.15 -61.18 -72.25
CA TYR A 123 34.98 -60.97 -71.46
C TYR A 123 34.55 -59.50 -71.48
N THR A 124 33.27 -59.26 -71.77
CA THR A 124 32.73 -57.92 -71.84
C THR A 124 32.06 -57.53 -70.50
N ILE A 125 32.48 -56.41 -69.98
CA ILE A 125 31.84 -55.79 -68.79
C ILE A 125 30.76 -54.84 -69.33
N ASN A 126 29.50 -55.20 -69.14
CA ASN A 126 28.34 -54.46 -69.67
C ASN A 126 27.83 -53.39 -68.72
N VAL A 127 28.15 -53.46 -67.45
CA VAL A 127 27.64 -52.58 -66.39
C VAL A 127 28.82 -51.88 -65.70
N LEU A 128 28.83 -50.58 -65.75
CA LEU A 128 29.75 -49.77 -65.00
C LEU A 128 29.40 -49.88 -63.48
N PRO A 129 30.37 -50.13 -62.56
CA PRO A 129 30.08 -50.13 -61.15
C PRO A 129 29.41 -48.84 -60.71
N SER A 130 28.54 -48.93 -59.72
CA SER A 130 27.88 -47.77 -59.07
C SER A 130 27.89 -47.94 -57.58
N GLN A 131 27.90 -46.84 -56.86
CA GLN A 131 27.80 -46.87 -55.40
C GLN A 131 26.60 -47.65 -54.91
N ASN A 132 26.80 -48.60 -54.05
CA ASN A 132 25.75 -49.34 -53.39
C ASN A 132 25.43 -48.72 -52.03
N GLY A 133 24.18 -48.33 -51.87
CA GLY A 133 23.69 -47.69 -50.62
C GLY A 133 24.18 -46.22 -50.48
N THR A 134 23.79 -45.65 -49.43
CA THR A 134 24.10 -44.26 -49.07
C THR A 134 25.08 -44.16 -47.93
N LEU A 135 26.15 -43.43 -48.13
CA LEU A 135 27.04 -43.04 -47.03
C LEU A 135 26.64 -41.69 -46.47
N THR A 136 26.71 -41.55 -45.17
CA THR A 136 26.45 -40.29 -44.45
C THR A 136 27.65 -39.98 -43.57
N TYR A 137 28.07 -38.75 -43.54
CA TYR A 137 29.19 -38.30 -42.73
C TYR A 137 29.04 -38.71 -41.25
N ASN A 138 30.06 -39.36 -40.73
CA ASN A 138 30.16 -39.86 -39.35
C ASN A 138 31.49 -39.50 -38.66
N GLY A 139 32.32 -38.68 -39.31
CA GLY A 139 33.62 -38.24 -38.81
C GLY A 139 34.74 -39.24 -39.05
N GLN A 140 34.48 -40.42 -39.63
CA GLN A 140 35.48 -41.45 -39.94
C GLN A 140 35.64 -41.59 -41.44
N ALA A 141 36.79 -42.13 -41.85
CA ALA A 141 37.00 -42.50 -43.24
C ALA A 141 36.01 -43.60 -43.65
N GLN A 142 35.35 -43.41 -44.74
CA GLN A 142 34.33 -44.29 -45.31
C GLN A 142 34.70 -44.67 -46.74
N SER A 143 34.39 -45.91 -47.10
CA SER A 143 34.54 -46.41 -48.49
C SER A 143 33.20 -46.90 -48.97
N PRO A 144 32.82 -46.64 -50.20
CA PRO A 144 31.57 -47.17 -50.75
C PRO A 144 31.72 -48.68 -51.04
N SER A 145 30.66 -49.40 -50.87
CA SER A 145 30.48 -50.67 -51.56
C SER A 145 29.97 -50.42 -52.99
N TRP A 146 30.20 -51.37 -53.88
CA TRP A 146 29.93 -51.17 -55.28
C TRP A 146 28.98 -52.22 -55.83
N ASN A 147 27.95 -51.81 -56.52
CA ASN A 147 27.11 -52.69 -57.35
C ASN A 147 27.92 -53.01 -58.63
N ALA A 148 27.76 -54.21 -59.17
CA ALA A 148 28.39 -54.71 -60.38
C ALA A 148 29.96 -54.62 -60.37
N TYR A 149 30.58 -54.54 -59.20
CA TYR A 149 32.04 -54.62 -59.07
C TYR A 149 32.49 -56.04 -58.77
N ASN A 150 33.24 -56.58 -59.72
CA ASN A 150 33.94 -57.86 -59.57
C ASN A 150 35.46 -57.56 -59.48
N PRO A 151 36.13 -57.84 -58.34
CA PRO A 151 37.54 -57.57 -58.19
C PRO A 151 38.43 -58.41 -59.07
N ASP A 152 37.93 -59.54 -59.60
CA ASP A 152 38.70 -60.37 -60.55
C ASP A 152 38.73 -59.75 -61.98
N ALA A 153 37.63 -59.05 -62.29
CA ALA A 153 37.45 -58.39 -63.64
C ALA A 153 37.92 -56.93 -63.66
N LEU A 154 37.91 -56.22 -62.54
CA LEU A 154 38.17 -54.81 -62.50
C LEU A 154 39.20 -54.45 -61.38
N THR A 155 40.11 -53.51 -61.73
CA THR A 155 40.96 -52.86 -60.75
C THR A 155 40.24 -51.59 -60.30
N LEU A 156 40.02 -51.46 -58.97
CA LEU A 156 39.52 -50.26 -58.32
C LEU A 156 40.68 -49.31 -58.02
N GLY A 157 40.56 -48.08 -58.44
CA GLY A 157 41.56 -47.01 -58.23
C GLY A 157 40.87 -45.66 -58.02
N GLY A 158 41.63 -44.58 -58.12
CA GLY A 158 41.16 -43.24 -57.86
C GLY A 158 40.96 -42.98 -56.35
N VAL A 159 39.99 -42.17 -55.99
CA VAL A 159 39.66 -41.90 -54.58
C VAL A 159 38.66 -42.94 -54.10
N THR A 160 39.13 -43.94 -53.36
CA THR A 160 38.33 -45.07 -52.86
C THR A 160 37.88 -44.90 -51.40
N THR A 161 38.39 -43.88 -50.72
CA THR A 161 38.01 -43.53 -49.34
C THR A 161 37.80 -42.03 -49.21
N GLY A 162 36.88 -41.61 -48.38
CA GLY A 162 36.62 -40.23 -48.07
C GLY A 162 36.17 -40.07 -46.62
N THR A 163 36.50 -38.94 -46.04
CA THR A 163 36.08 -38.64 -44.65
C THR A 163 34.99 -37.57 -44.66
N ASN A 164 35.05 -36.57 -45.51
CA ASN A 164 34.12 -35.44 -45.53
C ASN A 164 32.89 -35.73 -46.41
N ALA A 165 31.83 -35.07 -46.16
CA ALA A 165 30.68 -35.05 -47.05
C ALA A 165 31.10 -34.40 -48.39
N GLY A 166 30.73 -35.02 -49.48
CA GLY A 166 31.12 -34.56 -50.79
C GLY A 166 31.04 -35.68 -51.82
N THR A 167 31.40 -35.33 -53.06
CA THR A 167 31.49 -36.27 -54.19
C THR A 167 32.93 -36.58 -54.45
N TYR A 168 33.21 -37.83 -54.64
CA TYR A 168 34.52 -38.39 -54.88
C TYR A 168 34.50 -39.19 -56.17
N THR A 169 35.64 -39.37 -56.78
CA THR A 169 35.76 -40.09 -58.05
C THR A 169 36.66 -41.32 -57.85
N ALA A 170 36.07 -42.49 -58.02
CA ALA A 170 36.79 -43.75 -58.15
C ALA A 170 36.99 -44.09 -59.63
N THR A 171 37.98 -44.90 -59.89
CA THR A 171 38.20 -45.40 -61.25
C THR A 171 38.17 -46.93 -61.31
N PHE A 172 37.58 -47.46 -62.32
CA PHE A 172 37.52 -48.92 -62.56
C PHE A 172 38.23 -49.19 -63.90
N THR A 173 39.21 -50.08 -63.84
CA THR A 173 40.01 -50.46 -65.01
C THR A 173 39.89 -51.95 -65.29
N PRO A 174 39.46 -52.42 -66.44
CA PRO A 174 39.40 -53.84 -66.75
C PRO A 174 40.77 -54.52 -66.63
N LYS A 175 40.80 -55.76 -66.10
CA LYS A 175 41.96 -56.58 -65.92
C LYS A 175 42.06 -57.64 -67.06
N GLY A 176 43.25 -57.93 -67.45
CA GLY A 176 43.52 -59.06 -68.36
C GLY A 176 42.65 -59.09 -69.59
N ARG A 177 41.79 -60.06 -69.75
CA ARG A 177 40.89 -60.25 -70.89
C ARG A 177 39.57 -59.52 -70.80
N TYR A 178 39.32 -58.82 -69.75
CA TYR A 178 38.07 -58.05 -69.57
C TYR A 178 38.19 -56.75 -70.37
N LYS A 179 37.06 -56.36 -71.00
CA LYS A 179 36.92 -55.06 -71.67
C LYS A 179 35.54 -54.48 -71.36
N TRP A 180 35.42 -53.18 -71.37
CA TRP A 180 34.14 -52.51 -71.42
C TRP A 180 33.31 -52.85 -72.62
N ALA A 181 32.01 -52.67 -72.59
CA ALA A 181 31.11 -52.91 -73.73
C ALA A 181 31.51 -52.11 -75.02
N ASP A 182 32.19 -51.00 -74.84
CA ASP A 182 32.74 -50.16 -75.95
C ASP A 182 34.09 -50.74 -76.48
N GLY A 183 34.53 -51.86 -76.02
CA GLY A 183 35.74 -52.52 -76.45
C GLY A 183 37.03 -51.96 -75.82
N THR A 184 37.00 -50.93 -74.99
CA THR A 184 38.15 -50.29 -74.32
C THR A 184 38.56 -51.02 -73.04
N GLN A 185 39.85 -50.82 -72.64
CA GLN A 185 40.38 -51.24 -71.35
C GLN A 185 40.84 -50.02 -70.49
N THR A 186 40.49 -48.83 -70.92
CA THR A 186 40.84 -47.59 -70.22
C THR A 186 40.03 -47.48 -68.94
N ALA A 187 40.61 -46.83 -67.91
CA ALA A 187 39.93 -46.55 -66.70
C ALA A 187 38.70 -45.69 -66.96
N LYS A 188 37.55 -46.10 -66.37
CA LYS A 188 36.33 -45.27 -66.31
C LYS A 188 36.15 -44.71 -64.92
N GLU A 189 35.76 -43.44 -64.89
CA GLU A 189 35.48 -42.73 -63.66
C GLU A 189 34.04 -42.99 -63.19
N VAL A 190 33.89 -43.15 -61.94
CA VAL A 190 32.58 -43.28 -61.26
C VAL A 190 32.58 -42.42 -60.01
N THR A 191 31.60 -41.55 -59.98
CA THR A 191 31.43 -40.71 -58.78
C THR A 191 30.69 -41.48 -57.68
N TRP A 192 31.10 -41.24 -56.49
CA TRP A 192 30.42 -41.70 -55.29
C TRP A 192 30.33 -40.58 -54.25
N THR A 193 29.39 -40.67 -53.29
CA THR A 193 29.08 -39.58 -52.41
C THR A 193 28.98 -40.00 -50.95
N ILE A 194 29.51 -39.16 -50.07
CA ILE A 194 29.20 -39.13 -48.66
C ILE A 194 28.23 -37.94 -48.44
N ASN A 195 27.02 -38.22 -48.04
CA ASN A 195 26.02 -37.20 -47.73
C ASN A 195 26.39 -36.46 -46.46
N ALA A 196 26.08 -35.17 -46.38
CA ALA A 196 26.17 -34.43 -45.12
C ALA A 196 25.22 -35.00 -44.09
N ALA A 197 25.69 -35.08 -42.84
CA ALA A 197 24.87 -35.53 -41.73
C ALA A 197 23.79 -34.52 -41.41
N THR A 198 22.59 -35.01 -41.12
CA THR A 198 21.42 -34.15 -40.81
C THR A 198 21.40 -33.73 -39.37
N MET A 199 20.95 -32.51 -39.10
CA MET A 199 20.79 -31.95 -37.78
C MET A 199 19.41 -31.34 -37.59
N THR A 200 18.97 -31.34 -36.35
CA THR A 200 17.74 -30.65 -35.91
C THR A 200 18.08 -29.19 -35.58
N ILE A 201 17.18 -28.27 -35.90
CA ILE A 201 17.30 -26.86 -35.55
C ILE A 201 17.23 -26.74 -34.02
N PRO A 202 18.16 -26.04 -33.38
CA PRO A 202 18.13 -25.82 -31.94
C PRO A 202 16.88 -25.06 -31.47
N THR A 203 16.49 -25.28 -30.24
CA THR A 203 15.42 -24.55 -29.57
C THR A 203 15.88 -24.11 -28.18
N GLN A 204 15.36 -22.98 -27.69
CA GLN A 204 15.66 -22.54 -26.33
C GLN A 204 15.21 -23.62 -25.33
N SER A 205 16.09 -24.01 -24.40
CA SER A 205 15.84 -25.05 -23.41
C SER A 205 15.48 -24.50 -22.01
N ASN A 206 15.94 -23.28 -21.68
CA ASN A 206 15.68 -22.64 -20.39
C ASN A 206 14.68 -21.50 -20.51
N SER A 207 13.88 -21.32 -19.48
CA SER A 207 13.07 -20.12 -19.32
C SER A 207 13.91 -19.03 -18.68
N LEU A 208 14.00 -17.87 -19.31
CA LEU A 208 14.69 -16.71 -18.78
C LEU A 208 13.65 -15.69 -18.30
N THR A 209 13.92 -15.10 -17.14
CA THR A 209 13.14 -13.99 -16.59
C THR A 209 14.08 -12.83 -16.32
N TYR A 210 13.65 -11.63 -16.57
CA TYR A 210 14.44 -10.43 -16.37
C TYR A 210 15.05 -10.35 -14.97
N THR A 211 16.37 -10.10 -14.90
CA THR A 211 17.14 -9.99 -13.67
C THR A 211 17.89 -8.66 -13.52
N GLY A 212 17.88 -7.84 -14.56
CA GLY A 212 18.72 -6.63 -14.67
C GLY A 212 20.12 -6.88 -15.23
N SER A 213 20.54 -8.12 -15.36
CA SER A 213 21.85 -8.52 -15.92
C SER A 213 21.67 -9.18 -17.27
N ALA A 214 22.75 -9.18 -18.08
CA ALA A 214 22.76 -9.90 -19.35
C ALA A 214 22.58 -11.41 -19.11
N GLN A 215 21.69 -12.01 -19.87
CA GLN A 215 21.36 -13.43 -19.84
C GLN A 215 21.51 -14.03 -21.22
N SER A 216 21.90 -15.30 -21.28
CA SER A 216 22.00 -16.06 -22.53
C SER A 216 21.13 -17.31 -22.43
N PRO A 217 20.43 -17.67 -23.51
CA PRO A 217 19.68 -18.90 -23.53
C PRO A 217 20.59 -20.13 -23.59
N THR A 218 20.13 -21.21 -23.04
CA THR A 218 20.65 -22.55 -23.33
C THR A 218 19.83 -23.19 -24.45
N TRP A 219 20.42 -24.11 -25.18
CA TRP A 219 19.82 -24.63 -26.39
C TRP A 219 19.73 -26.15 -26.38
N ASN A 220 18.55 -26.70 -26.65
CA ASN A 220 18.39 -28.08 -27.02
C ASN A 220 18.96 -28.28 -28.42
N ASN A 221 19.59 -29.44 -28.68
CA ASN A 221 20.15 -29.85 -29.97
C ASN A 221 21.29 -28.95 -30.49
N TYR A 222 21.89 -28.11 -29.66
CA TYR A 222 23.05 -27.33 -30.02
C TYR A 222 24.34 -28.10 -29.73
N ASP A 223 25.15 -28.23 -30.79
CA ASP A 223 26.48 -28.82 -30.73
C ASP A 223 27.45 -27.90 -31.48
N SER A 224 28.35 -27.29 -30.72
CA SER A 224 29.34 -26.38 -31.28
C SER A 224 30.33 -27.07 -32.24
N GLY A 225 30.47 -28.40 -32.19
CA GLY A 225 31.23 -29.19 -33.14
C GLY A 225 30.57 -29.27 -34.51
N LYS A 226 29.21 -29.19 -34.58
CA LYS A 226 28.43 -29.41 -35.78
C LYS A 226 27.90 -28.13 -36.41
N MET A 227 27.69 -27.08 -35.60
CA MET A 227 27.15 -25.79 -36.08
C MET A 227 27.81 -24.61 -35.37
N THR A 228 27.69 -23.43 -35.95
CA THR A 228 28.08 -22.16 -35.34
C THR A 228 26.87 -21.42 -34.83
N LEU A 229 26.98 -20.84 -33.65
CA LEU A 229 26.00 -19.94 -33.02
C LEU A 229 26.40 -18.50 -33.33
N GLY A 230 25.45 -17.70 -33.79
CA GLY A 230 25.59 -16.28 -34.08
C GLY A 230 24.31 -15.52 -33.81
N GLY A 231 24.19 -14.33 -34.33
CA GLY A 231 23.06 -13.43 -34.07
C GLY A 231 23.11 -12.83 -32.68
N THR A 232 21.96 -12.59 -32.08
CA THR A 232 21.86 -12.08 -30.71
C THR A 232 21.87 -13.26 -29.72
N THR A 233 23.01 -13.50 -29.09
CA THR A 233 23.22 -14.64 -28.16
C THR A 233 23.06 -14.28 -26.70
N SER A 234 22.90 -12.99 -26.38
CA SER A 234 22.61 -12.50 -25.03
C SER A 234 21.68 -11.30 -25.07
N GLY A 235 20.93 -11.09 -24.01
CA GLY A 235 20.03 -9.94 -23.85
C GLY A 235 19.90 -9.56 -22.39
N THR A 236 19.64 -8.28 -22.11
CA THR A 236 19.43 -7.78 -20.76
C THR A 236 17.96 -7.53 -20.47
N ASN A 237 17.23 -6.96 -21.44
CA ASN A 237 15.83 -6.59 -21.25
C ASN A 237 14.87 -7.77 -21.53
N ALA A 238 13.70 -7.72 -20.95
CA ALA A 238 12.63 -8.63 -21.34
C ALA A 238 12.19 -8.36 -22.77
N GLY A 239 12.02 -9.42 -23.55
CA GLY A 239 11.71 -9.31 -24.97
C GLY A 239 12.09 -10.56 -25.75
N SER A 240 11.90 -10.48 -27.06
CA SER A 240 12.30 -11.53 -28.01
C SER A 240 13.58 -11.12 -28.72
N TYR A 241 14.43 -12.10 -28.92
CA TYR A 241 15.74 -11.98 -29.57
C TYR A 241 15.89 -13.07 -30.60
N ASN A 242 16.81 -12.90 -31.53
CA ASN A 242 17.07 -13.86 -32.60
C ASN A 242 18.52 -14.32 -32.56
N ALA A 243 18.70 -15.61 -32.32
CA ALA A 243 19.97 -16.29 -32.55
C ALA A 243 20.00 -16.90 -33.95
N THR A 244 21.16 -17.11 -34.51
CA THR A 244 21.33 -17.81 -35.79
C THR A 244 22.22 -19.04 -35.60
N PHE A 245 21.85 -20.12 -36.25
CA PHE A 245 22.63 -21.35 -36.26
C PHE A 245 22.98 -21.67 -37.69
N THR A 246 24.25 -21.93 -37.98
CA THR A 246 24.74 -22.25 -39.31
C THR A 246 25.46 -23.60 -39.24
N PRO A 247 25.07 -24.58 -40.06
CA PRO A 247 25.78 -25.85 -40.15
C PRO A 247 27.26 -25.62 -40.55
N LYS A 248 28.14 -26.36 -39.89
CA LYS A 248 29.53 -26.48 -40.34
C LYS A 248 29.65 -27.43 -41.50
N THR A 249 30.77 -27.39 -42.18
CA THR A 249 31.10 -28.37 -43.24
C THR A 249 30.75 -29.78 -42.77
N ASN A 250 30.22 -30.59 -43.67
CA ASN A 250 29.75 -31.94 -43.48
C ASN A 250 28.40 -32.12 -42.77
N TYR A 251 27.73 -31.01 -42.42
CA TYR A 251 26.41 -31.05 -41.80
C TYR A 251 25.40 -30.25 -42.59
N LYS A 252 24.13 -30.63 -42.48
CA LYS A 252 22.98 -29.94 -43.07
C LYS A 252 21.75 -30.06 -42.17
N TRP A 253 20.80 -29.18 -42.31
CA TRP A 253 19.54 -29.29 -41.64
C TRP A 253 18.71 -30.47 -42.15
N ALA A 254 17.72 -30.90 -41.38
CA ALA A 254 16.83 -32.01 -41.76
C ALA A 254 16.05 -31.73 -43.07
N ASP A 255 15.83 -30.44 -43.42
CA ASP A 255 15.24 -30.03 -44.69
C ASP A 255 16.23 -30.04 -45.88
N GLY A 256 17.45 -30.46 -45.63
CA GLY A 256 18.51 -30.52 -46.64
C GLY A 256 19.30 -29.22 -46.85
N SER A 257 18.88 -28.11 -46.26
CA SER A 257 19.57 -26.83 -46.41
C SER A 257 20.83 -26.74 -45.54
N THR A 258 21.78 -25.89 -45.98
CA THR A 258 23.05 -25.59 -45.26
C THR A 258 23.12 -24.14 -44.81
N GLY A 259 22.12 -23.31 -45.14
CA GLY A 259 22.08 -21.90 -44.76
C GLY A 259 21.79 -21.70 -43.29
N ALA A 260 22.09 -20.50 -42.77
CA ALA A 260 21.78 -20.12 -41.41
C ALA A 260 20.26 -20.15 -41.14
N LYS A 261 19.88 -20.70 -40.03
CA LYS A 261 18.51 -20.66 -39.52
C LYS A 261 18.43 -19.71 -38.33
N THR A 262 17.42 -18.83 -38.36
CA THR A 262 17.14 -17.91 -37.26
C THR A 262 16.17 -18.60 -36.27
N VAL A 263 16.51 -18.56 -35.02
CA VAL A 263 15.71 -19.11 -33.91
C VAL A 263 15.44 -18.01 -32.88
N ALA A 264 14.18 -17.75 -32.67
CA ALA A 264 13.77 -16.82 -31.64
C ALA A 264 13.95 -17.40 -30.24
N TRP A 265 14.40 -16.56 -29.33
CA TRP A 265 14.48 -16.85 -27.91
C TRP A 265 13.99 -15.63 -27.12
N SER A 266 13.65 -15.79 -25.84
CA SER A 266 13.05 -14.70 -25.08
C SER A 266 13.47 -14.66 -23.62
N ILE A 267 13.43 -13.46 -23.09
CA ILE A 267 13.48 -13.18 -21.66
C ILE A 267 12.08 -12.69 -21.25
N ALA A 268 11.42 -13.38 -20.36
CA ALA A 268 10.12 -13.00 -19.82
C ALA A 268 10.26 -11.78 -18.89
N LYS A 269 9.20 -11.01 -18.74
CA LYS A 269 9.16 -9.93 -17.75
C LYS A 269 9.20 -10.52 -16.32
N ALA A 270 9.95 -9.86 -15.44
CA ALA A 270 9.92 -10.15 -14.01
C ALA A 270 8.58 -9.69 -13.41
N ALA A 271 8.21 -10.25 -12.28
CA ALA A 271 7.06 -9.79 -11.53
C ALA A 271 7.32 -8.37 -10.98
N GLY A 272 6.40 -7.46 -11.24
CA GLY A 272 6.41 -6.16 -10.58
C GLY A 272 5.93 -6.27 -9.13
N SER A 273 6.35 -5.34 -8.29
CA SER A 273 5.84 -5.20 -6.92
C SER A 273 5.38 -3.78 -6.64
N LEU A 274 4.45 -3.64 -5.69
CA LEU A 274 3.90 -2.35 -5.25
C LEU A 274 3.61 -2.40 -3.76
N SER A 275 4.12 -1.44 -3.01
CA SER A 275 3.74 -1.19 -1.63
C SER A 275 3.57 0.30 -1.37
N LEU A 276 2.76 0.61 -0.38
CA LEU A 276 2.49 1.97 0.09
C LEU A 276 3.00 2.10 1.53
N ASN A 277 3.57 3.24 1.87
CA ASN A 277 4.04 3.50 3.23
C ASN A 277 2.90 3.77 4.23
N LYS A 278 1.66 4.00 3.74
CA LYS A 278 0.48 4.27 4.56
C LYS A 278 -0.73 3.49 4.06
N PRO A 279 -1.43 2.73 4.93
CA PRO A 279 -2.70 2.09 4.60
C PRO A 279 -3.89 3.05 4.73
N SER A 280 -3.72 4.13 5.49
CA SER A 280 -4.78 5.13 5.73
C SER A 280 -4.20 6.53 5.92
N ILE A 281 -5.02 7.54 5.63
CA ILE A 281 -4.75 8.97 5.80
C ILE A 281 -5.96 9.61 6.45
N LYS A 282 -5.69 10.48 7.43
CA LYS A 282 -6.69 11.41 7.96
C LYS A 282 -6.31 12.83 7.57
N LEU A 283 -7.22 13.51 6.86
CA LEU A 283 -7.08 14.92 6.46
C LEU A 283 -8.07 15.76 7.25
N THR A 284 -7.60 16.89 7.72
CA THR A 284 -8.32 17.79 8.61
C THR A 284 -8.13 19.22 8.15
N ALA A 285 -8.80 20.17 8.79
CA ALA A 285 -8.56 21.58 8.51
C ALA A 285 -7.12 22.03 8.76
N ALA A 286 -6.46 21.42 9.74
CA ALA A 286 -5.05 21.68 10.05
C ALA A 286 -4.08 20.98 9.09
N LYS A 287 -4.52 19.91 8.47
CA LYS A 287 -3.71 19.08 7.56
C LYS A 287 -4.54 18.73 6.32
N THR A 288 -4.63 19.67 5.40
CA THR A 288 -5.44 19.52 4.19
C THR A 288 -4.77 18.67 3.10
N THR A 289 -3.50 18.34 3.27
CA THR A 289 -2.74 17.48 2.35
C THR A 289 -1.91 16.47 3.11
N ASP A 290 -1.74 15.29 2.52
CA ASP A 290 -0.77 14.30 2.96
C ASP A 290 -0.22 13.53 1.76
N THR A 291 0.85 12.79 1.95
CA THR A 291 1.51 12.07 0.88
C THR A 291 1.58 10.57 1.16
N ILE A 292 1.46 9.79 0.09
CA ILE A 292 1.72 8.36 0.08
C ILE A 292 3.01 8.17 -0.72
N THR A 293 4.01 7.56 -0.11
CA THR A 293 5.22 7.14 -0.81
C THR A 293 4.99 5.75 -1.37
N VAL A 294 5.24 5.62 -2.65
CA VAL A 294 5.11 4.39 -3.43
C VAL A 294 6.47 3.74 -3.55
N THR A 295 6.60 2.51 -3.05
CA THR A 295 7.76 1.66 -3.29
C THR A 295 7.37 0.58 -4.29
N ARG A 296 8.19 0.39 -5.33
CA ARG A 296 7.91 -0.58 -6.38
C ARG A 296 9.19 -1.25 -6.89
N ALA A 297 9.04 -2.49 -7.35
CA ALA A 297 9.94 -3.07 -8.33
C ALA A 297 9.25 -2.99 -9.70
N GLY A 298 9.94 -2.41 -10.66
CA GLY A 298 9.42 -2.24 -12.02
C GLY A 298 9.54 -0.82 -12.55
N ASP A 299 9.48 -0.74 -13.87
CA ASP A 299 9.70 0.45 -14.70
C ASP A 299 8.39 1.07 -15.22
N GLY A 300 7.23 0.50 -14.89
CA GLY A 300 5.93 0.98 -15.31
C GLY A 300 5.52 2.31 -14.67
N LYS A 301 4.64 3.06 -15.30
CA LYS A 301 4.13 4.35 -14.80
C LYS A 301 3.27 4.15 -13.55
N ILE A 302 3.51 4.96 -12.52
CA ILE A 302 2.63 5.06 -11.35
C ILE A 302 1.44 5.94 -11.71
N THR A 303 0.24 5.49 -11.35
CA THR A 303 -1.00 6.26 -11.41
C THR A 303 -1.77 6.12 -10.11
N ALA A 304 -2.59 7.10 -9.79
CA ALA A 304 -3.46 7.07 -8.64
C ALA A 304 -4.84 7.62 -8.98
N THR A 305 -5.88 7.01 -8.43
CA THR A 305 -7.26 7.46 -8.57
C THR A 305 -7.93 7.52 -7.21
N SER A 306 -8.86 8.46 -7.05
CA SER A 306 -9.71 8.56 -5.88
C SER A 306 -11.10 8.03 -6.20
N SER A 307 -11.70 7.25 -5.31
CA SER A 307 -13.09 6.80 -5.42
C SER A 307 -14.09 7.96 -5.27
N ALA A 308 -13.67 9.07 -4.63
CA ALA A 308 -14.47 10.27 -4.43
C ALA A 308 -13.57 11.53 -4.61
N PRO A 309 -13.31 11.96 -5.86
CA PRO A 309 -12.42 13.11 -6.14
C PRO A 309 -12.92 14.43 -5.57
N THR A 310 -14.22 14.54 -5.33
CA THR A 310 -14.88 15.70 -4.68
C THR A 310 -14.65 15.74 -3.17
N VAL A 311 -14.29 14.61 -2.56
CA VAL A 311 -13.92 14.50 -1.14
C VAL A 311 -12.41 14.64 -0.99
N ALA A 312 -11.64 13.85 -1.74
CA ALA A 312 -10.18 13.88 -1.74
C ALA A 312 -9.65 13.70 -3.16
N SER A 313 -8.92 14.67 -3.67
CA SER A 313 -8.24 14.60 -4.97
C SER A 313 -6.82 14.07 -4.81
N VAL A 314 -6.28 13.51 -5.89
CA VAL A 314 -4.90 13.00 -5.93
C VAL A 314 -4.11 13.59 -7.08
N SER A 315 -2.81 13.73 -6.87
CA SER A 315 -1.82 13.99 -7.91
C SER A 315 -0.60 13.09 -7.70
N VAL A 316 0.07 12.73 -8.80
CA VAL A 316 1.24 11.84 -8.75
C VAL A 316 2.45 12.60 -9.29
N SER A 317 3.53 12.60 -8.52
CA SER A 317 4.83 13.14 -8.93
C SER A 317 5.92 12.15 -8.54
N GLY A 318 6.55 11.53 -9.54
CA GLY A 318 7.54 10.46 -9.30
C GLY A 318 6.92 9.30 -8.51
N SER A 319 7.50 9.02 -7.35
CA SER A 319 7.03 7.97 -6.42
C SER A 319 6.12 8.51 -5.30
N VAL A 320 5.68 9.75 -5.40
CA VAL A 320 4.85 10.38 -4.38
C VAL A 320 3.45 10.64 -4.93
N VAL A 321 2.44 10.15 -4.22
CA VAL A 321 1.03 10.48 -4.44
C VAL A 321 0.62 11.48 -3.38
N THR A 322 0.30 12.71 -3.79
CA THR A 322 -0.23 13.74 -2.90
C THR A 322 -1.75 13.63 -2.88
N VAL A 323 -2.31 13.52 -1.68
CA VAL A 323 -3.75 13.48 -1.43
C VAL A 323 -4.16 14.83 -0.84
N THR A 324 -5.15 15.47 -1.44
CA THR A 324 -5.65 16.79 -1.03
C THR A 324 -7.12 16.73 -0.67
N ALA A 325 -7.47 17.18 0.53
CA ALA A 325 -8.85 17.31 1.01
C ALA A 325 -9.63 18.33 0.18
N LYS A 326 -10.89 18.02 -0.15
CA LYS A 326 -11.82 18.90 -0.87
C LYS A 326 -13.10 19.13 -0.09
N ALA A 327 -13.70 18.07 0.44
CA ALA A 327 -14.92 18.11 1.23
C ALA A 327 -14.88 17.01 2.30
N LYS A 328 -15.70 17.16 3.35
CA LYS A 328 -15.90 16.13 4.38
C LYS A 328 -16.42 14.83 3.76
N GLY A 329 -15.88 13.72 4.20
CA GLY A 329 -16.30 12.39 3.74
C GLY A 329 -15.15 11.39 3.77
N SER A 330 -15.35 10.28 3.08
CA SER A 330 -14.35 9.23 2.94
C SER A 330 -14.06 8.97 1.46
N ALA A 331 -12.84 8.61 1.17
CA ALA A 331 -12.41 8.17 -0.16
C ALA A 331 -11.42 7.01 -0.04
N THR A 332 -11.32 6.21 -1.09
CA THR A 332 -10.27 5.21 -1.24
C THR A 332 -9.36 5.63 -2.38
N ILE A 333 -8.09 5.78 -2.11
CA ILE A 333 -7.08 6.04 -3.12
C ILE A 333 -6.55 4.70 -3.61
N THR A 334 -6.74 4.43 -4.89
CA THR A 334 -6.18 3.25 -5.56
C THR A 334 -4.93 3.67 -6.31
N VAL A 335 -3.80 3.07 -5.96
CA VAL A 335 -2.51 3.27 -6.62
C VAL A 335 -2.22 2.06 -7.50
N SER A 336 -1.85 2.30 -8.73
CA SER A 336 -1.53 1.29 -9.73
C SER A 336 -0.17 1.58 -10.37
N VAL A 337 0.50 0.52 -10.75
CA VAL A 337 1.73 0.60 -11.56
C VAL A 337 1.49 -0.18 -12.84
N GLY A 338 1.61 0.48 -13.97
CA GLY A 338 1.48 -0.17 -15.28
C GLY A 338 2.56 -1.22 -15.52
N ALA A 339 2.34 -2.08 -16.51
CA ALA A 339 3.42 -2.93 -17.01
C ALA A 339 4.52 -2.04 -17.62
N GLY A 340 5.74 -2.32 -17.28
CA GLY A 340 6.91 -1.69 -17.87
C GLY A 340 7.52 -2.52 -18.99
N THR A 341 8.72 -2.14 -19.43
CA THR A 341 9.50 -2.91 -20.40
C THR A 341 9.89 -4.25 -19.83
N ASN A 342 10.39 -4.25 -18.59
CA ASN A 342 11.03 -5.40 -17.96
C ASN A 342 10.19 -6.07 -16.85
N HIS A 343 9.09 -5.46 -16.44
CA HIS A 343 8.26 -5.98 -15.36
C HIS A 343 6.78 -6.04 -15.75
N THR A 344 6.08 -7.02 -15.23
CA THR A 344 4.62 -7.08 -15.29
C THR A 344 4.00 -6.08 -14.33
N ALA A 345 2.76 -5.66 -14.59
CA ALA A 345 2.01 -4.84 -13.67
C ALA A 345 1.74 -5.60 -12.36
N PRO A 346 2.08 -5.05 -11.19
CA PRO A 346 1.70 -5.64 -9.91
C PRO A 346 0.21 -5.41 -9.62
N ALA A 347 -0.31 -6.11 -8.61
CA ALA A 347 -1.64 -5.83 -8.09
C ALA A 347 -1.72 -4.42 -7.49
N ASN A 348 -2.84 -3.73 -7.73
CA ASN A 348 -3.11 -2.41 -7.17
C ASN A 348 -3.08 -2.43 -5.64
N LYS A 349 -2.74 -1.29 -5.05
CA LYS A 349 -2.79 -1.07 -3.60
C LYS A 349 -3.70 0.11 -3.30
N THR A 350 -4.34 0.05 -2.14
CA THR A 350 -5.28 1.07 -1.70
C THR A 350 -4.84 1.72 -0.40
N CYS A 351 -5.21 2.99 -0.26
CA CYS A 351 -5.10 3.76 0.97
C CYS A 351 -6.48 4.37 1.27
N SER A 352 -7.01 4.12 2.46
CA SER A 352 -8.26 4.76 2.91
C SER A 352 -8.00 6.20 3.31
N VAL A 353 -8.91 7.10 2.99
CA VAL A 353 -8.83 8.53 3.34
C VAL A 353 -10.10 8.93 4.06
N GLU A 354 -9.93 9.49 5.24
CA GLU A 354 -10.97 10.19 5.98
C GLU A 354 -10.70 11.69 5.93
N VAL A 355 -11.68 12.47 5.51
CA VAL A 355 -11.62 13.93 5.49
C VAL A 355 -12.61 14.47 6.49
N THR A 356 -12.10 15.14 7.51
CA THR A 356 -12.89 15.76 8.60
C THR A 356 -12.87 17.29 8.51
N LEU A 357 -13.08 17.84 7.32
CA LEU A 357 -13.20 19.28 7.15
C LEU A 357 -14.47 19.80 7.84
N PRO A 358 -14.39 20.94 8.55
CA PRO A 358 -15.55 21.54 9.15
C PRO A 358 -16.50 22.12 8.09
N THR A 359 -17.77 22.14 8.41
CA THR A 359 -18.77 22.87 7.63
C THR A 359 -18.82 24.33 8.06
N LYS A 360 -19.34 25.22 7.18
CA LYS A 360 -19.52 26.65 7.50
C LYS A 360 -20.61 26.90 8.53
N VAL A 361 -21.52 25.97 8.72
CA VAL A 361 -22.53 26.03 9.78
C VAL A 361 -21.94 25.46 11.05
N LEU A 362 -21.71 26.29 12.05
CA LEU A 362 -21.06 25.90 13.30
C LEU A 362 -21.76 24.70 13.97
N ASN A 363 -23.10 24.73 13.97
CA ASN A 363 -23.92 23.71 14.64
C ASN A 363 -23.74 22.30 14.06
N ASP A 364 -23.39 22.17 12.78
CA ASP A 364 -23.26 20.89 12.08
C ASP A 364 -21.93 20.19 12.38
N ASN A 365 -21.05 20.85 13.12
CA ASN A 365 -19.76 20.29 13.47
C ASN A 365 -19.77 19.67 14.88
N SER A 366 -19.06 18.53 15.02
CA SER A 366 -18.83 17.97 16.36
C SER A 366 -17.93 18.88 17.19
N TRP A 367 -18.02 18.80 18.52
CA TRP A 367 -17.11 19.52 19.40
C TRP A 367 -15.65 19.10 19.19
N ALA A 368 -15.41 17.85 18.81
CA ALA A 368 -14.07 17.36 18.45
C ALA A 368 -13.52 18.05 17.19
N THR A 369 -14.34 18.21 16.14
CA THR A 369 -13.97 18.96 14.92
C THR A 369 -13.71 20.42 15.26
N ILE A 370 -14.57 21.03 16.06
CA ILE A 370 -14.41 22.40 16.54
C ILE A 370 -13.07 22.53 17.29
N ARG A 371 -12.75 21.62 18.17
CA ARG A 371 -11.49 21.61 18.91
C ARG A 371 -10.26 21.48 18.01
N GLU A 372 -10.33 20.60 17.01
CA GLU A 372 -9.22 20.34 16.08
C GLU A 372 -8.86 21.59 15.27
N VAL A 373 -9.85 22.18 14.63
CA VAL A 373 -9.68 23.41 13.86
C VAL A 373 -9.21 24.57 14.73
N SER A 374 -9.66 24.57 15.95
CA SER A 374 -9.29 25.46 17.03
C SER A 374 -7.79 25.45 17.29
N SER A 375 -7.30 24.27 17.64
CA SER A 375 -5.90 24.06 17.99
C SER A 375 -4.96 24.47 16.85
N ALA A 376 -5.46 24.42 15.62
CA ALA A 376 -4.75 24.84 14.43
C ALA A 376 -4.74 26.39 14.25
N GLY A 377 -5.41 27.14 15.10
CA GLY A 377 -5.53 28.60 14.96
C GLY A 377 -6.34 29.04 13.73
N LEU A 378 -7.04 28.09 13.12
CA LEU A 378 -7.82 28.32 11.91
C LEU A 378 -9.24 28.81 12.22
N GLY A 379 -9.53 29.19 13.45
CA GLY A 379 -10.80 29.65 13.98
C GLY A 379 -11.53 30.62 13.07
N ALA A 380 -11.04 31.81 12.76
CA ALA A 380 -11.64 32.84 11.91
C ALA A 380 -11.71 32.50 10.38
N ASN A 381 -11.35 31.29 9.84
CA ASN A 381 -11.51 30.86 8.44
C ASN A 381 -12.83 30.07 8.15
N TYR A 382 -13.58 29.68 9.18
CA TYR A 382 -14.80 28.87 9.01
C TYR A 382 -16.06 29.51 9.59
N TRP A 383 -16.00 30.19 10.74
CA TRP A 383 -17.17 30.75 11.43
C TRP A 383 -16.93 32.19 11.88
N ALA A 384 -17.97 32.85 12.32
CA ALA A 384 -17.96 34.26 12.71
C ALA A 384 -18.28 34.40 14.21
N VAL A 385 -17.93 35.55 14.77
CA VAL A 385 -18.38 35.95 16.11
C VAL A 385 -19.92 36.02 16.11
N GLY A 386 -20.52 35.40 17.10
CA GLY A 386 -21.98 35.29 17.21
C GLY A 386 -22.56 33.99 16.65
N ASP A 387 -21.84 33.21 15.84
CA ASP A 387 -22.30 31.89 15.38
C ASP A 387 -22.61 30.97 16.56
N VAL A 388 -23.66 30.16 16.38
CA VAL A 388 -24.25 29.36 17.46
C VAL A 388 -24.04 27.86 17.27
N LYS A 389 -23.91 27.18 18.40
CA LYS A 389 -23.97 25.71 18.48
C LYS A 389 -24.89 25.30 19.62
N SER A 390 -25.89 24.48 19.29
CA SER A 390 -26.82 23.95 20.27
C SER A 390 -26.16 22.98 21.23
N ILE A 391 -26.48 23.11 22.50
CA ILE A 391 -26.12 22.18 23.57
C ILE A 391 -27.33 21.86 24.42
N VAL A 392 -27.31 20.73 25.08
CA VAL A 392 -28.36 20.31 26.03
C VAL A 392 -27.77 20.27 27.42
N LEU A 393 -28.28 21.11 28.32
CA LEU A 393 -27.96 21.07 29.71
C LEU A 393 -28.88 20.05 30.41
N ASN A 394 -28.29 19.10 31.10
CA ASN A 394 -29.06 18.07 31.81
C ASN A 394 -28.37 17.69 33.15
N GLY A 395 -29.12 17.73 34.21
CA GLY A 395 -28.62 17.42 35.53
C GLY A 395 -28.83 18.53 36.55
N THR A 396 -28.55 18.23 37.81
CA THR A 396 -28.72 19.16 38.94
C THR A 396 -27.47 20.04 39.07
N VAL A 397 -27.69 21.34 39.15
CA VAL A 397 -26.67 22.35 39.50
C VAL A 397 -27.10 23.02 40.79
N ARG A 398 -26.42 22.72 41.84
CA ARG A 398 -26.79 23.13 43.22
C ARG A 398 -28.23 22.71 43.54
N ASN A 399 -29.13 23.66 43.70
CA ASN A 399 -30.55 23.45 44.02
C ASN A 399 -31.49 23.52 42.81
N TYR A 400 -30.97 23.62 41.59
CA TYR A 400 -31.74 23.68 40.35
C TYR A 400 -31.44 22.50 39.43
N THR A 401 -32.48 21.87 38.89
CA THR A 401 -32.34 20.78 37.93
C THR A 401 -32.68 21.23 36.51
N PHE A 402 -31.70 21.14 35.64
CA PHE A 402 -31.91 21.28 34.18
C PHE A 402 -32.42 19.95 33.62
N SER A 403 -33.63 19.96 33.07
CA SER A 403 -34.24 18.77 32.46
C SER A 403 -34.14 18.90 30.94
N ASN A 404 -33.03 18.49 30.37
CA ASN A 404 -32.74 18.56 28.92
C ASN A 404 -32.95 19.97 28.33
N LEU A 405 -32.52 21.01 29.02
CA LEU A 405 -32.60 22.37 28.53
C LEU A 405 -31.73 22.57 27.30
N THR A 406 -32.34 22.75 26.15
CA THR A 406 -31.63 23.13 24.92
C THR A 406 -31.31 24.61 24.95
N VAL A 407 -30.02 24.93 24.84
CA VAL A 407 -29.53 26.31 24.81
C VAL A 407 -28.37 26.42 23.83
N ASN A 408 -28.16 27.55 23.20
CA ASN A 408 -27.08 27.79 22.28
C ASN A 408 -25.86 28.35 23.02
N ALA A 409 -24.71 27.74 22.76
CA ALA A 409 -23.42 28.37 22.93
C ALA A 409 -23.11 29.19 21.68
N PHE A 410 -22.62 30.41 21.82
CA PHE A 410 -22.27 31.29 20.70
C PHE A 410 -20.87 31.87 20.86
N ILE A 411 -20.20 32.12 19.72
CA ILE A 411 -18.82 32.61 19.68
C ILE A 411 -18.75 34.05 20.18
N LEU A 412 -17.95 34.31 21.22
CA LEU A 412 -17.61 35.65 21.68
C LEU A 412 -16.42 36.26 20.98
N GLY A 413 -15.46 35.44 20.60
CA GLY A 413 -14.23 35.88 19.95
C GLY A 413 -13.25 34.76 19.69
N PHE A 414 -12.32 35.03 18.81
CA PHE A 414 -11.23 34.13 18.45
C PHE A 414 -9.92 34.66 19.02
N ASN A 415 -9.10 33.79 19.59
CA ASN A 415 -7.79 34.18 20.17
C ASN A 415 -7.90 35.39 21.11
N HIS A 416 -8.98 35.48 21.83
CA HIS A 416 -9.22 36.58 22.75
C HIS A 416 -8.04 36.73 23.71
N ASN A 417 -7.44 37.91 23.74
CA ASN A 417 -6.33 38.26 24.63
C ASN A 417 -5.25 37.18 24.71
N SER A 418 -4.85 36.62 23.57
CA SER A 418 -4.05 35.40 23.47
C SER A 418 -2.71 35.46 24.23
N ALA A 419 -2.12 36.64 24.35
CA ALA A 419 -0.90 36.84 25.13
C ALA A 419 -1.05 36.59 26.64
N LYS A 420 -2.26 36.68 27.16
CA LYS A 420 -2.57 36.44 28.59
C LYS A 420 -3.36 35.17 28.80
N GLU A 421 -4.24 34.84 27.91
CA GLU A 421 -5.21 33.76 28.04
C GLU A 421 -4.84 32.48 27.27
N GLY A 422 -3.78 32.56 26.47
CA GLY A 422 -3.31 31.47 25.61
C GLY A 422 -3.85 31.57 24.18
N ALA A 423 -3.04 31.15 23.23
CA ALA A 423 -3.36 31.19 21.81
C ALA A 423 -4.27 30.01 21.38
N ASN A 424 -4.77 30.13 20.17
CA ASN A 424 -5.53 29.09 19.48
C ASN A 424 -6.78 28.63 20.26
N LYS A 425 -7.57 29.58 20.74
CA LYS A 425 -8.80 29.33 21.49
C LYS A 425 -9.97 30.14 20.92
N ILE A 426 -11.15 29.54 20.85
CA ILE A 426 -12.41 30.26 20.71
C ILE A 426 -13.09 30.39 22.05
N HIS A 427 -13.67 31.51 22.31
CA HIS A 427 -14.45 31.76 23.49
C HIS A 427 -15.94 31.74 23.13
N PHE A 428 -16.69 30.82 23.73
CA PHE A 428 -18.15 30.75 23.59
C PHE A 428 -18.82 31.26 24.86
N GLN A 429 -19.98 31.80 24.68
CA GLN A 429 -20.91 32.02 25.77
C GLN A 429 -22.10 31.05 25.65
N ILE A 430 -22.45 30.36 26.72
CA ILE A 430 -23.72 29.65 26.83
C ILE A 430 -24.76 30.67 27.18
N GLY A 431 -25.77 30.86 26.35
CA GLY A 431 -26.75 31.86 26.71
C GLY A 431 -27.62 32.40 25.58
N LYS A 432 -28.08 31.55 24.65
CA LYS A 432 -29.16 31.91 23.77
C LYS A 432 -30.22 30.80 23.70
N ILE A 433 -31.48 31.16 23.79
CA ILE A 433 -32.64 30.32 23.43
C ILE A 433 -33.27 30.98 22.20
N GLY A 434 -33.20 30.29 21.05
CA GLY A 434 -33.40 30.92 19.77
C GLY A 434 -32.39 32.05 19.55
N SER A 435 -32.85 33.25 19.30
CA SER A 435 -32.02 34.47 19.19
C SER A 435 -31.89 35.27 20.49
N THR A 436 -32.70 34.95 21.52
CA THR A 436 -32.76 35.69 22.78
C THR A 436 -31.57 35.30 23.67
N ALA A 437 -30.79 36.30 24.07
CA ALA A 437 -29.74 36.11 25.05
C ALA A 437 -30.34 35.82 26.43
N VAL A 438 -29.91 34.70 27.05
CA VAL A 438 -30.42 34.29 28.37
C VAL A 438 -29.30 34.11 29.40
N ALA A 439 -29.65 34.31 30.66
CA ALA A 439 -28.87 33.88 31.78
C ALA A 439 -29.49 32.59 32.38
N LEU A 440 -28.64 31.69 32.86
CA LEU A 440 -29.07 30.53 33.62
C LEU A 440 -29.45 31.01 35.03
N CYS A 441 -30.65 30.69 35.47
CA CYS A 441 -31.22 31.13 36.72
C CYS A 441 -31.56 29.92 37.57
N ASP A 442 -31.45 30.06 38.89
CA ASP A 442 -32.02 29.08 39.82
C ASP A 442 -33.55 29.25 39.96
N SER A 443 -34.23 28.42 40.75
CA SER A 443 -35.67 28.25 40.73
C SER A 443 -36.48 29.52 41.06
N ASN A 444 -35.89 30.45 41.80
CA ASN A 444 -36.65 31.59 42.32
C ASN A 444 -36.02 32.96 42.04
N TYR A 445 -35.02 33.05 41.16
CA TYR A 445 -34.16 34.25 41.02
C TYR A 445 -33.49 34.67 42.34
N ASN A 446 -33.56 33.80 43.31
CA ASN A 446 -33.16 34.02 44.69
C ASN A 446 -32.40 32.80 45.14
N ASN A 447 -31.14 32.95 45.23
CA ASN A 447 -30.26 31.87 45.70
C ASN A 447 -30.22 31.87 47.22
N THR A 448 -31.27 31.35 47.83
CA THR A 448 -31.24 31.04 49.25
C THR A 448 -30.28 29.86 49.52
N GLY A 449 -29.43 30.05 50.49
CA GLY A 449 -28.47 29.01 50.85
C GLY A 449 -27.36 28.79 49.81
N ASP A 450 -27.42 27.69 49.07
CA ASP A 450 -26.36 27.18 48.22
C ASP A 450 -26.59 27.37 46.69
N GLY A 451 -27.56 28.22 46.31
CA GLY A 451 -27.93 28.44 44.92
C GLY A 451 -26.83 29.04 44.03
N PHE A 452 -27.27 29.73 42.93
CA PHE A 452 -26.32 30.35 42.00
C PHE A 452 -25.70 31.62 42.55
N ARG A 453 -25.07 31.52 43.70
CA ARG A 453 -24.45 32.62 44.43
C ARG A 453 -22.98 32.79 44.10
N MET A 454 -22.51 34.06 44.14
CA MET A 454 -21.09 34.34 44.07
C MET A 454 -20.34 33.74 45.27
N ASN A 455 -20.86 33.94 46.45
CA ASN A 455 -20.34 33.36 47.72
C ASN A 455 -21.49 32.91 48.61
N THR A 456 -21.22 32.04 49.57
CA THR A 456 -22.20 31.56 50.54
C THR A 456 -22.58 32.61 51.59
N SER A 457 -21.81 33.71 51.68
CA SER A 457 -22.03 34.86 52.53
C SER A 457 -21.90 36.16 51.73
N GLN A 458 -22.42 37.27 52.26
CA GLN A 458 -22.32 38.59 51.62
C GLN A 458 -20.91 39.17 51.73
N THR A 459 -19.97 38.59 51.00
CA THR A 459 -18.59 39.06 50.96
C THR A 459 -18.00 38.87 49.57
N ASN A 460 -17.13 39.78 49.14
CA ASN A 460 -16.30 39.64 47.96
C ASN A 460 -14.83 39.30 48.28
N SER A 461 -14.55 39.02 49.55
CA SER A 461 -13.22 38.66 50.02
C SER A 461 -12.69 37.42 49.30
N GLY A 462 -11.44 37.52 48.85
CA GLY A 462 -10.78 36.50 48.05
C GLY A 462 -11.19 36.49 46.55
N GLY A 463 -12.07 37.46 46.17
CA GLY A 463 -12.47 37.71 44.78
C GLY A 463 -12.94 36.46 44.04
N TRP A 464 -12.68 36.45 42.74
CA TRP A 464 -13.05 35.31 41.87
C TRP A 464 -12.40 34.00 42.29
N ASN A 465 -11.13 34.04 42.66
CA ASN A 465 -10.36 32.84 43.02
C ASN A 465 -10.98 32.06 44.18
N ALA A 466 -11.46 32.76 45.20
CA ALA A 466 -12.06 32.12 46.40
C ALA A 466 -13.55 31.82 46.22
N SER A 467 -14.22 32.38 45.21
CA SER A 467 -15.68 32.40 45.11
C SER A 467 -16.30 31.00 45.07
N HIS A 468 -17.44 30.84 45.73
CA HIS A 468 -18.29 29.67 45.65
C HIS A 468 -18.78 29.42 44.23
N MET A 469 -19.11 30.50 43.51
CA MET A 469 -19.47 30.44 42.08
C MET A 469 -18.41 29.69 41.25
N ARG A 470 -17.15 30.13 41.35
CA ARG A 470 -16.04 29.52 40.59
C ARG A 470 -15.84 28.05 40.97
N LYS A 471 -15.70 27.80 42.27
CA LYS A 471 -15.27 26.49 42.74
C LYS A 471 -16.38 25.44 42.65
N THR A 472 -17.59 25.82 43.07
CA THR A 472 -18.67 24.87 43.34
C THR A 472 -19.78 24.94 42.27
N VAL A 473 -20.33 26.14 42.01
CA VAL A 473 -21.45 26.26 41.07
C VAL A 473 -21.00 25.95 39.63
N LEU A 474 -19.88 26.53 39.20
CA LEU A 474 -19.29 26.21 37.90
C LEU A 474 -18.52 24.89 37.88
N GLY A 475 -17.94 24.51 39.03
CA GLY A 475 -17.25 23.22 39.18
C GLY A 475 -15.77 23.25 38.83
N ASN A 476 -15.10 24.42 38.80
CA ASN A 476 -13.65 24.53 38.48
C ASN A 476 -12.74 23.93 39.56
N SER A 477 -13.27 23.41 40.66
CA SER A 477 -12.50 22.60 41.58
C SER A 477 -12.06 21.26 40.97
N ASN A 478 -12.71 20.84 39.92
CA ASN A 478 -12.50 19.57 39.21
C ASN A 478 -12.21 19.81 37.72
N THR A 479 -11.82 18.75 37.00
CA THR A 479 -11.62 18.78 35.55
C THR A 479 -12.92 18.47 34.80
N PRO A 480 -13.06 18.89 33.54
CA PRO A 480 -14.24 18.58 32.73
C PRO A 480 -14.49 17.07 32.52
N THR A 481 -13.43 16.26 32.51
CA THR A 481 -13.52 14.80 32.35
C THR A 481 -13.95 14.09 33.63
N SER A 482 -13.74 14.72 34.81
CA SER A 482 -14.18 14.25 36.11
C SER A 482 -14.86 15.41 36.85
N PRO A 483 -16.05 15.85 36.42
CA PRO A 483 -16.67 17.07 36.89
C PRO A 483 -17.13 16.92 38.35
N LEU A 484 -17.11 18.03 39.07
CA LEU A 484 -17.72 18.09 40.40
C LEU A 484 -19.22 17.82 40.30
N ALA A 485 -19.73 16.89 41.09
CA ALA A 485 -21.16 16.60 41.13
C ALA A 485 -21.97 17.86 41.52
N ASN A 486 -23.19 17.97 41.01
CA ASN A 486 -24.09 19.10 41.23
C ASN A 486 -23.47 20.44 40.89
N SER A 487 -22.61 20.45 39.86
CA SER A 487 -22.04 21.67 39.24
C SER A 487 -22.53 21.83 37.80
N LEU A 488 -22.40 23.04 37.25
CA LEU A 488 -22.70 23.28 35.85
C LEU A 488 -21.80 22.45 34.94
N MET A 489 -20.54 22.27 35.29
CA MET A 489 -19.63 21.42 34.55
C MET A 489 -20.21 20.01 34.35
N ALA A 490 -20.83 19.45 35.39
CA ALA A 490 -21.44 18.13 35.32
C ALA A 490 -22.69 18.09 34.43
N ALA A 491 -23.44 19.21 34.33
CA ALA A 491 -24.64 19.33 33.50
C ALA A 491 -24.36 19.55 32.01
N LEU A 492 -23.11 19.84 31.62
CA LEU A 492 -22.70 19.99 30.21
C LEU A 492 -22.61 18.63 29.52
N PRO A 493 -22.85 18.58 28.18
CA PRO A 493 -22.64 17.37 27.39
C PRO A 493 -21.22 16.82 27.53
N ALA A 494 -21.09 15.51 27.57
CA ALA A 494 -19.81 14.83 27.78
C ALA A 494 -18.80 15.07 26.64
N ASP A 495 -19.29 15.11 25.40
CA ASP A 495 -18.47 15.40 24.21
C ASP A 495 -17.91 16.83 24.21
N LEU A 496 -18.69 17.80 24.73
CA LEU A 496 -18.21 19.15 24.95
C LEU A 496 -17.15 19.17 26.06
N ARG A 497 -17.44 18.55 27.20
CA ARG A 497 -16.50 18.48 28.33
C ARG A 497 -15.16 17.85 27.93
N ALA A 498 -15.16 16.85 27.06
CA ALA A 498 -13.96 16.17 26.58
C ALA A 498 -12.98 17.07 25.81
N VAL A 499 -13.47 18.19 25.26
CA VAL A 499 -12.67 19.10 24.44
C VAL A 499 -12.39 20.47 25.08
N MET A 500 -13.01 20.74 26.23
CA MET A 500 -12.82 22.02 26.95
C MET A 500 -11.35 22.21 27.34
N GLN A 501 -10.88 23.46 27.21
CA GLN A 501 -9.53 23.85 27.56
C GLN A 501 -9.55 24.91 28.67
N PRO A 502 -8.58 24.88 29.56
CA PRO A 502 -8.46 25.89 30.58
C PRO A 502 -7.99 27.20 29.99
N VAL A 503 -8.47 28.29 30.55
CA VAL A 503 -8.12 29.68 30.20
C VAL A 503 -7.58 30.38 31.45
N THR A 504 -6.48 31.11 31.27
CA THR A 504 -5.96 31.96 32.33
C THR A 504 -6.71 33.27 32.35
N LYS A 505 -7.35 33.57 33.48
CA LYS A 505 -8.10 34.80 33.71
C LYS A 505 -7.49 35.61 34.83
N TYR A 506 -7.40 36.90 34.64
CA TYR A 506 -6.88 37.84 35.63
C TYR A 506 -8.01 38.64 36.24
N THR A 507 -8.07 38.69 37.56
CA THR A 507 -9.13 39.35 38.30
C THR A 507 -8.56 39.79 39.66
N ASP A 508 -9.15 40.77 40.29
CA ASP A 508 -8.85 41.11 41.69
C ASP A 508 -9.29 39.93 42.55
N ASN A 509 -8.32 39.19 43.04
CA ASN A 509 -8.54 37.98 43.86
C ASN A 509 -8.33 38.24 45.35
N THR A 510 -8.18 39.49 45.77
CA THR A 510 -8.12 39.91 47.17
C THR A 510 -9.44 40.54 47.58
N ALA A 511 -9.90 41.52 46.83
CA ALA A 511 -11.15 42.28 47.04
C ALA A 511 -11.31 42.80 48.50
N ASN A 512 -12.49 42.74 49.06
CA ASN A 512 -12.79 43.18 50.43
C ASN A 512 -12.65 44.69 50.67
N GLY A 513 -12.95 45.50 49.63
CA GLY A 513 -12.89 46.96 49.73
C GLY A 513 -11.47 47.54 49.76
N GLY A 514 -10.45 46.75 49.38
CA GLY A 514 -9.04 47.12 49.47
C GLY A 514 -8.54 48.16 48.46
N GLY A 515 -9.42 48.71 47.61
CA GLY A 515 -9.07 49.76 46.64
C GLY A 515 -8.42 49.21 45.34
N ASN A 516 -7.92 50.13 44.54
CA ASN A 516 -7.23 49.82 43.26
C ASN A 516 -5.76 49.44 43.52
N VAL A 517 -5.50 48.16 43.72
CA VAL A 517 -4.13 47.66 43.96
C VAL A 517 -3.74 46.64 42.92
N GLN A 518 -2.61 46.86 42.25
CA GLN A 518 -2.14 46.02 41.15
C GLN A 518 -1.87 44.57 41.57
N THR A 519 -1.26 44.36 42.74
CA THR A 519 -0.92 43.03 43.25
C THR A 519 -2.13 42.17 43.61
N TYR A 520 -3.31 42.78 43.69
CA TYR A 520 -4.57 42.04 43.93
C TYR A 520 -5.08 41.37 42.66
N VAL A 521 -4.67 41.87 41.46
CA VAL A 521 -5.03 41.31 40.17
C VAL A 521 -4.11 40.13 39.89
N THR A 522 -4.60 38.93 40.14
CA THR A 522 -3.86 37.69 39.99
C THR A 522 -4.58 36.71 39.05
N ALA A 523 -3.84 35.72 38.56
CA ALA A 523 -4.34 34.73 37.62
C ALA A 523 -5.14 33.63 38.31
N THR A 524 -6.20 33.19 37.66
CA THR A 524 -6.85 31.89 37.85
C THR A 524 -6.85 31.12 36.55
N THR A 525 -6.86 29.80 36.63
CA THR A 525 -7.02 28.92 35.45
C THR A 525 -8.39 28.24 35.55
N ASP A 526 -9.25 28.49 34.59
CA ASP A 526 -10.65 28.13 34.64
C ASP A 526 -11.11 27.49 33.33
N TYR A 527 -11.93 26.43 33.41
CA TYR A 527 -12.65 25.86 32.27
C TYR A 527 -13.98 26.57 32.01
N LEU A 528 -14.66 26.97 33.08
CA LEU A 528 -15.85 27.80 33.05
C LEU A 528 -15.57 29.07 33.86
N PHE A 529 -15.94 30.22 33.33
CA PHE A 529 -15.73 31.47 34.05
C PHE A 529 -16.80 32.51 33.76
N LEU A 530 -16.90 33.50 34.63
CA LEU A 530 -17.70 34.69 34.39
C LEU A 530 -16.90 35.73 33.63
N LEU A 531 -17.56 36.61 32.86
CA LEU A 531 -16.92 37.80 32.28
C LEU A 531 -16.48 38.78 33.36
N ALA A 532 -15.41 39.50 33.09
CA ALA A 532 -15.03 40.68 33.84
C ALA A 532 -15.76 41.92 33.29
N GLU A 533 -15.78 42.98 34.09
CA GLU A 533 -16.40 44.24 33.67
C GLU A 533 -15.76 44.78 32.38
N PHE A 534 -14.42 44.80 32.30
CA PHE A 534 -13.71 45.31 31.12
C PHE A 534 -13.93 44.41 29.88
N GLU A 535 -14.07 43.13 30.06
CA GLU A 535 -14.32 42.18 28.95
C GLU A 535 -15.67 42.41 28.26
N VAL A 536 -16.62 42.98 28.96
CA VAL A 536 -17.96 43.32 28.43
C VAL A 536 -18.02 44.72 27.92
N PHE A 537 -17.57 45.69 28.69
CA PHE A 537 -17.81 47.10 28.45
C PHE A 537 -16.67 47.80 27.70
N GLY A 538 -15.45 47.21 27.67
CA GLY A 538 -14.23 47.90 27.18
C GLY A 538 -13.78 49.06 28.08
N THR A 539 -14.53 49.29 29.13
CA THR A 539 -14.26 50.26 30.19
C THR A 539 -14.56 49.62 31.54
N ARG A 540 -14.13 50.21 32.59
CA ARG A 540 -14.46 49.78 33.94
C ARG A 540 -14.99 50.94 34.78
N SER A 541 -15.88 50.63 35.72
CA SER A 541 -16.43 51.61 36.68
C SER A 541 -16.26 51.12 38.11
N TYR A 542 -16.38 49.85 38.32
CA TYR A 542 -16.40 49.25 39.67
C TYR A 542 -15.28 48.24 39.91
N ALA A 543 -14.72 47.63 38.87
CA ALA A 543 -13.62 46.71 38.98
C ALA A 543 -12.33 47.42 39.38
N ASN A 544 -11.39 46.71 39.96
CA ASN A 544 -10.02 47.18 40.19
C ASN A 544 -9.42 47.72 38.89
N SER A 545 -8.88 48.94 38.92
CA SER A 545 -8.36 49.64 37.73
C SER A 545 -7.27 48.87 37.00
N TYR A 546 -6.50 48.04 37.69
CA TYR A 546 -5.44 47.25 37.12
C TYR A 546 -5.91 46.01 36.36
N GLU A 547 -7.20 45.60 36.51
CA GLU A 547 -7.76 44.51 35.73
C GLU A 547 -7.70 44.78 34.21
N GLN A 548 -7.92 46.04 33.79
CA GLN A 548 -7.84 46.43 32.38
C GLN A 548 -6.47 46.17 31.72
N ASN A 549 -5.39 46.11 32.50
CA ASN A 549 -4.04 45.84 32.00
C ASN A 549 -3.84 44.36 31.59
N TYR A 550 -4.75 43.48 31.99
CA TYR A 550 -4.69 42.06 31.76
C TYR A 550 -5.88 41.53 30.98
N GLN A 551 -6.89 42.38 30.72
CA GLN A 551 -8.15 41.99 30.09
C GLN A 551 -8.30 42.72 28.75
N ALA A 552 -9.16 42.17 27.85
CA ALA A 552 -9.55 42.80 26.61
C ALA A 552 -11.08 42.68 26.46
N GLN A 553 -11.70 43.64 25.78
CA GLN A 553 -13.12 43.53 25.47
C GLN A 553 -13.33 42.43 24.41
N TYR A 554 -14.32 41.56 24.61
CA TYR A 554 -14.70 40.54 23.64
C TYR A 554 -15.25 41.14 22.37
N ASP A 555 -14.85 40.61 21.21
CA ASP A 555 -15.26 41.07 19.88
C ASP A 555 -16.79 41.15 19.74
N TYR A 556 -17.53 40.18 20.31
CA TYR A 556 -18.98 40.16 20.33
C TYR A 556 -19.56 41.45 20.94
N TYR A 557 -19.04 41.87 22.10
CA TYR A 557 -19.51 43.07 22.78
C TYR A 557 -18.93 44.35 22.19
N LYS A 558 -17.74 44.30 21.64
CA LYS A 558 -17.11 45.41 20.92
C LYS A 558 -17.87 45.74 19.66
N ALA A 559 -18.53 44.75 19.01
CA ALA A 559 -19.41 44.95 17.87
C ALA A 559 -20.79 45.53 18.22
N GLY A 560 -21.03 45.93 19.47
CA GLY A 560 -22.30 46.57 19.89
C GLY A 560 -23.42 45.60 20.24
N ASN A 561 -23.15 44.29 20.31
CA ASN A 561 -24.19 43.33 20.66
C ASN A 561 -24.75 43.56 22.08
N SER A 562 -26.03 43.23 22.26
CA SER A 562 -26.79 43.48 23.49
C SER A 562 -26.12 42.79 24.70
N ARG A 563 -26.07 43.53 25.78
CA ARG A 563 -25.62 43.07 27.09
C ARG A 563 -26.77 42.59 27.97
N VAL A 564 -28.02 42.79 27.51
CA VAL A 564 -29.22 42.33 28.22
C VAL A 564 -29.35 40.83 28.14
N ALA A 565 -29.75 40.20 29.25
CA ALA A 565 -30.10 38.79 29.29
C ALA A 565 -31.47 38.60 29.94
N TYR A 566 -32.09 37.54 29.52
CA TYR A 566 -33.41 37.14 30.00
C TYR A 566 -33.29 35.83 30.77
N ASN A 567 -34.26 35.57 31.61
CA ASN A 567 -34.31 34.29 32.33
C ASN A 567 -34.47 33.12 31.34
N HIS A 568 -33.68 32.11 31.46
CA HIS A 568 -33.76 30.92 30.58
C HIS A 568 -35.11 30.20 30.66
N SER A 569 -35.82 30.31 31.78
CA SER A 569 -37.14 29.72 31.98
C SER A 569 -38.27 30.70 31.63
N ALA A 570 -37.97 31.99 31.44
CA ALA A 570 -38.93 33.05 31.11
C ALA A 570 -38.24 34.09 30.25
N VAL A 571 -38.09 33.78 28.95
CA VAL A 571 -37.26 34.54 28.00
C VAL A 571 -37.74 35.97 27.69
N SER A 572 -38.89 36.41 28.25
CA SER A 572 -39.37 37.78 28.26
C SER A 572 -38.98 38.57 29.51
N THR A 573 -38.46 37.93 30.54
CA THR A 573 -38.10 38.54 31.83
C THR A 573 -36.60 38.85 31.87
N ALA A 574 -36.25 40.12 31.73
CA ALA A 574 -34.87 40.57 31.88
C ALA A 574 -34.33 40.29 33.29
N VAL A 575 -33.11 39.83 33.40
CA VAL A 575 -32.49 39.50 34.66
C VAL A 575 -31.10 40.10 34.78
N TRP A 576 -30.69 40.34 36.00
CA TRP A 576 -29.32 40.72 36.31
C TRP A 576 -28.43 39.48 36.31
N TRP A 577 -27.10 39.68 36.20
CA TRP A 577 -26.16 38.59 36.12
C TRP A 577 -24.78 38.94 36.69
N TRP A 578 -24.09 37.95 37.18
CA TRP A 578 -22.83 38.08 37.89
C TRP A 578 -21.64 38.33 36.92
N LEU A 579 -20.74 39.26 37.35
CA LEU A 579 -19.39 39.38 36.80
C LEU A 579 -18.38 38.75 37.78
N ARG A 580 -17.23 38.35 37.26
CA ARG A 580 -16.15 37.88 38.15
C ARG A 580 -15.36 39.03 38.77
N SER A 581 -15.39 40.22 38.24
CA SER A 581 -14.72 41.39 38.79
C SER A 581 -15.40 41.83 40.09
N PRO A 582 -14.74 41.76 41.25
CA PRO A 582 -15.31 42.32 42.48
C PRO A 582 -15.25 43.84 42.48
N SER A 583 -16.14 44.50 43.24
CA SER A 583 -16.04 45.94 43.43
C SER A 583 -14.85 46.29 44.31
N TYR A 584 -14.07 47.30 43.86
CA TYR A 584 -12.92 47.80 44.62
C TYR A 584 -13.31 48.73 45.78
N THR A 585 -14.57 49.25 45.76
CA THR A 585 -15.04 50.29 46.73
C THR A 585 -15.78 49.73 47.92
N THR A 586 -16.27 48.49 47.83
CA THR A 586 -17.10 47.89 48.90
C THR A 586 -16.72 46.46 49.15
N GLY A 587 -16.70 46.05 50.42
CA GLY A 587 -16.50 44.64 50.81
C GLY A 587 -17.69 43.74 50.56
N LEU A 588 -18.80 44.26 50.00
CA LEU A 588 -20.04 43.57 49.82
C LEU A 588 -20.34 43.30 48.33
N ILE A 589 -20.82 42.09 48.02
CA ILE A 589 -21.25 41.69 46.67
C ILE A 589 -22.46 42.48 46.20
N SER A 590 -23.34 42.89 47.11
CA SER A 590 -24.57 43.60 46.80
C SER A 590 -24.39 44.93 46.08
N SER A 591 -23.23 45.56 46.20
CA SER A 591 -22.96 46.84 45.54
C SER A 591 -22.62 46.72 44.05
N MET A 592 -22.22 45.54 43.57
CA MET A 592 -22.05 45.31 42.12
C MET A 592 -23.40 45.11 41.41
N SER A 593 -24.42 44.65 42.11
CA SER A 593 -25.74 44.34 41.59
C SER A 593 -26.61 45.57 41.34
N THR A 594 -26.43 46.65 42.07
CA THR A 594 -27.41 47.77 42.07
C THR A 594 -27.26 48.74 40.91
N ARG A 595 -26.17 48.78 40.19
CA ARG A 595 -26.02 49.66 39.02
C ARG A 595 -25.98 48.98 37.68
N MET A 596 -25.94 47.66 37.65
CA MET A 596 -26.00 46.90 36.36
C MET A 596 -27.44 46.52 35.96
N ALA A 597 -28.44 47.06 36.65
CA ALA A 597 -29.84 46.78 36.41
C ALA A 597 -30.35 47.14 35.03
N ALA A 598 -29.62 48.01 34.32
CA ALA A 598 -29.96 48.39 32.95
C ALA A 598 -29.08 47.73 31.89
N THR A 599 -28.05 47.00 32.28
CA THR A 599 -27.10 46.37 31.35
C THR A 599 -26.70 45.00 31.89
N THR A 600 -27.34 44.02 31.43
CA THR A 600 -27.22 42.60 31.80
C THR A 600 -25.91 42.01 31.36
N VAL A 601 -25.21 41.28 32.17
CA VAL A 601 -23.85 40.84 31.99
C VAL A 601 -23.74 39.31 31.86
N THR A 602 -22.94 38.79 30.98
CA THR A 602 -22.94 37.42 30.48
C THR A 602 -21.63 36.70 30.73
N LEU A 603 -21.66 35.40 30.79
CA LEU A 603 -20.56 34.51 31.02
C LEU A 603 -20.05 33.83 29.75
N PRO A 604 -18.76 33.87 29.41
CA PRO A 604 -18.22 33.20 28.23
C PRO A 604 -17.76 31.76 28.42
N ILE A 605 -17.94 30.97 27.39
CA ILE A 605 -17.35 29.66 27.17
C ILE A 605 -16.40 29.75 26.01
N THR A 606 -15.24 29.12 26.07
CA THR A 606 -14.24 29.22 25.04
C THR A 606 -14.09 27.95 24.22
N VAL A 607 -14.42 28.01 22.95
CA VAL A 607 -14.18 27.00 21.92
C VAL A 607 -13.79 27.72 20.60
N LEU A 608 -12.91 27.23 19.84
CA LEU A 608 -12.27 27.89 18.71
C LEU A 608 -12.84 27.60 17.33
N VAL A 609 -13.00 28.54 16.41
CA VAL A 609 -13.00 28.31 14.96
C VAL A 609 -13.25 29.51 14.04
N CYS A 610 -13.02 29.43 12.76
CA CYS A 610 -12.79 30.43 11.74
C CYS A 610 -13.77 30.68 10.59
N GLY A 611 -13.86 31.89 10.05
CA GLY A 611 -14.34 32.27 8.73
C GLY A 611 -14.14 33.76 8.37
N PRO A 612 -14.04 34.13 7.07
CA PRO A 612 -13.74 35.50 6.69
C PRO A 612 -14.89 36.46 6.95
N ALA A 613 -14.52 37.72 7.23
CA ALA A 613 -15.42 38.81 7.54
C ALA A 613 -16.35 39.16 6.38
N LEU A 614 -17.64 39.32 6.68
CA LEU A 614 -18.55 40.15 5.91
C LEU A 614 -18.64 41.54 6.56
N PRO A 615 -18.99 42.60 5.81
CA PRO A 615 -18.93 43.97 6.32
C PRO A 615 -19.90 44.22 7.49
N PRO A 616 -19.58 45.15 8.37
CA PRO A 616 -20.39 45.39 9.56
C PRO A 616 -21.78 45.93 9.20
N ASN A 617 -22.82 45.37 9.84
CA ASN A 617 -24.13 45.99 9.85
C ASN A 617 -24.05 47.36 10.55
N PRO A 618 -24.83 48.35 10.13
CA PRO A 618 -24.83 49.68 10.72
C PRO A 618 -25.19 49.61 12.21
N PRO A 619 -24.67 50.53 13.03
CA PRO A 619 -24.89 50.51 14.47
C PRO A 619 -26.41 50.58 14.74
N GLN A 620 -26.93 49.57 15.43
CA GLN A 620 -28.23 49.70 16.06
C GLN A 620 -28.05 50.64 17.26
N ASP A 621 -28.83 51.66 17.27
CA ASP A 621 -28.91 52.63 18.36
C ASP A 621 -28.99 51.91 19.71
N ASP A 622 -28.12 52.30 20.60
CA ASP A 622 -28.18 51.92 22.00
C ASP A 622 -29.56 52.29 22.53
N PRO A 623 -30.41 51.34 22.97
CA PRO A 623 -31.68 51.73 23.57
C PRO A 623 -31.34 52.42 24.90
N ALA A 624 -31.05 53.69 24.80
CA ALA A 624 -30.93 54.56 25.93
C ALA A 624 -32.22 54.42 26.77
N SER A 625 -32.00 54.04 28.00
CA SER A 625 -32.94 54.21 29.09
C SER A 625 -34.33 53.63 28.91
N ILE A 626 -34.48 52.33 29.11
CA ILE A 626 -35.72 51.86 29.71
C ILE A 626 -35.62 52.20 31.22
N PRO A 627 -36.46 53.06 31.76
CA PRO A 627 -36.42 53.36 33.18
C PRO A 627 -36.76 52.09 33.96
N PRO A 628 -36.16 51.88 35.16
CA PRO A 628 -36.45 50.72 35.96
C PRO A 628 -37.94 50.68 36.30
N PRO A 629 -38.58 49.49 36.31
CA PRO A 629 -39.97 49.39 36.71
C PRO A 629 -40.12 49.93 38.13
N LYS A 630 -40.94 50.95 38.30
CA LYS A 630 -41.33 51.44 39.62
C LYS A 630 -42.22 50.38 40.25
N GLY A 631 -41.72 49.76 41.31
CA GLY A 631 -42.60 48.92 42.12
C GLY A 631 -41.90 47.86 42.91
N GLY A 632 -41.84 48.02 44.20
CA GLY A 632 -41.87 47.00 45.21
C GLY A 632 -40.63 46.18 45.42
N GLY A 633 -39.86 46.54 46.44
CA GLY A 633 -38.70 45.83 46.87
C GLY A 633 -38.95 44.42 47.32
N SER A 634 -38.20 43.55 46.89
CA SER A 634 -37.57 42.42 47.58
C SER A 634 -36.35 42.07 46.75
N GLY A 635 -35.18 42.05 47.35
CA GLY A 635 -33.90 41.98 46.67
C GLY A 635 -33.82 40.83 45.68
N ARG A 636 -33.95 41.18 44.40
CA ARG A 636 -33.64 40.26 43.31
C ARG A 636 -32.11 40.13 43.22
N GLU A 637 -31.58 39.01 43.61
CA GLU A 637 -30.17 38.73 43.44
C GLU A 637 -29.85 38.42 41.96
N PRO A 638 -28.67 38.80 41.46
CA PRO A 638 -28.27 38.58 40.08
C PRO A 638 -28.10 37.09 39.76
N GLN A 639 -28.43 36.73 38.55
CA GLN A 639 -28.43 35.39 38.01
C GLN A 639 -27.22 35.11 37.12
N ILE A 640 -27.01 33.89 36.66
CA ILE A 640 -25.76 33.47 36.02
C ILE A 640 -25.85 33.47 34.49
N LYS A 641 -24.84 33.99 33.87
CA LYS A 641 -24.45 33.71 32.47
C LYS A 641 -23.06 33.05 32.41
N ILE A 642 -22.87 32.04 31.60
CA ILE A 642 -21.75 31.11 31.73
C ILE A 642 -20.91 30.98 30.47
N ILE A 643 -19.61 30.77 30.65
CA ILE A 643 -18.63 30.73 29.57
C ILE A 643 -17.65 29.58 29.76
N MET A 644 -17.29 28.92 28.67
CA MET A 644 -16.33 27.82 28.63
C MET A 644 -15.33 27.92 27.48
N ALA A 645 -14.22 27.19 27.57
CA ALA A 645 -13.21 27.04 26.52
C ALA A 645 -13.13 25.60 26.01
N ALA A 646 -13.05 25.40 24.72
CA ALA A 646 -12.77 24.12 24.06
C ALA A 646 -11.55 24.16 23.16
#